data_40552d6a536d8d130470e58e5883f14c
#
_entry.id   40552d6a536d8d130470e58e5883f14c
#
_cell.length_a   1.000
_cell.length_b   1.000
_cell.length_c   1.000
_cell.angle_alpha   90.00
_cell.angle_beta   90.00
_cell.angle_gamma   90.00
#
_symmetry.space_group_name_H-M   'P 1'
#
loop_
_entity.id
_entity.type
_entity.pdbx_description
1 polymer ?
#
loop_
_entity_poly.entity_id
_entity_poly.type
_entity_poly.pdbx_seq_one_letter_code
_entity_poly.pdbx_strand_id
1 'polypeptide(L)'
;INPNRESWRFEYDATGRLTGQRDYAGRLTEYRHDALGQVTEVIRHPLPGSGEAPLVTAFEYDVLGRLTARETADHRTEYRHDTLSLEIRRATRAEWRSALLEEREPEWDAVLIFTRNAAGELVSEENHGGKFEYEYDALGNLSSTRFPEGRELASLRYGTGHLLEMQLRHGGATHTLAAYGRDRLHREISRSQGALSQETHYDTAGRITQRTVLDARRELVFERRYRWDRTDQIVQQIHTDATPATPGEKYSQYLWGYDAAGQVTKAVEPQREERFFWDAAGNRTEEHRNPVWHNLLLRLDGLKLDYDGFGRLVQRRDRSGVIQHFTYDDEQRVKEITFTGHAEFRKVEYRYDPLGRRTHKILWRYNAPQPETIRFDWQGLQLAGEQSDREPDHYVQYVYTEGSYEPLARVDSVFDDCEIYWYHTELNGLPERVTDADGHTVWRGQFSTWGKTERELSVPQWQVPQNLRFQGQYLDRESGLHYNLFRYYDPVAGRYTQMDPIGLAGGINTYSYVGDPLVWVDPWGLMSCGSDAVLLRQNMIREGIEEPSFQNSAHHIVMSNSSDARMVALRQKIEDFDLDINGYYNGVFLPTSSKVKAASGTNLPAHSKIHTNTYKQNVYERLINIDNAEDFLSELENISGMIMKNTFEF
;
A
#
# COMPACT_ATOMS: atom_id res chain seq x y z
N ILE A 1 -20.62 13.02 6.55
CA ILE A 1 -21.62 11.95 6.80
C ILE A 1 -21.29 10.83 5.80
N ASN A 2 -21.14 9.58 6.28
CA ASN A 2 -20.96 8.43 5.41
C ASN A 2 -22.29 7.93 4.83
N PRO A 3 -22.30 7.01 3.86
CA PRO A 3 -23.54 6.45 3.29
C PRO A 3 -24.43 5.70 4.28
N ASN A 4 -23.89 5.23 5.42
CA ASN A 4 -24.68 4.69 6.54
C ASN A 4 -25.35 5.78 7.41
N ARG A 5 -25.22 7.07 7.03
CA ARG A 5 -25.74 8.26 7.74
C ARG A 5 -25.05 8.51 9.08
N GLU A 6 -23.88 8.00 9.30
CA GLU A 6 -23.06 8.29 10.48
C GLU A 6 -22.23 9.55 10.22
N SER A 7 -22.05 10.38 11.27
CA SER A 7 -21.42 11.69 11.15
C SER A 7 -19.99 11.68 11.69
N TRP A 8 -19.06 12.16 10.91
CA TRP A 8 -17.75 12.62 11.40
C TRP A 8 -17.81 14.13 11.55
N ARG A 9 -17.38 14.67 12.69
CA ARG A 9 -17.53 16.10 13.03
C ARG A 9 -16.17 16.72 13.28
N PHE A 10 -16.03 17.97 12.88
CA PHE A 10 -14.83 18.77 13.07
C PHE A 10 -15.16 20.03 13.86
N GLU A 11 -14.27 20.41 14.76
CA GLU A 11 -14.37 21.60 15.62
C GLU A 11 -13.17 22.53 15.30
N TYR A 12 -13.43 23.81 15.12
CA TYR A 12 -12.42 24.79 14.75
C TYR A 12 -12.43 25.97 15.72
N ASP A 13 -11.27 26.58 15.93
CA ASP A 13 -11.18 27.84 16.69
C ASP A 13 -11.61 29.04 15.82
N ALA A 14 -11.59 30.24 16.43
CA ALA A 14 -12.00 31.49 15.76
C ALA A 14 -11.06 31.88 14.59
N THR A 15 -9.89 31.28 14.50
CA THR A 15 -8.92 31.51 13.40
C THR A 15 -8.98 30.44 12.33
N GLY A 16 -9.89 29.47 12.43
CA GLY A 16 -10.09 28.38 11.47
C GLY A 16 -9.16 27.17 11.66
N ARG A 17 -8.42 27.09 12.77
CA ARG A 17 -7.56 25.94 13.06
C ARG A 17 -8.38 24.80 13.67
N LEU A 18 -8.12 23.56 13.23
CA LEU A 18 -8.78 22.38 13.75
C LEU A 18 -8.40 22.16 15.22
N THR A 19 -9.37 22.20 16.13
CA THR A 19 -9.18 21.98 17.57
C THR A 19 -9.70 20.62 18.04
N GLY A 20 -10.58 20.01 17.27
CA GLY A 20 -11.12 18.70 17.59
C GLY A 20 -11.78 18.02 16.42
N GLN A 21 -11.83 16.70 16.47
CA GLN A 21 -12.67 15.90 15.58
C GLN A 21 -13.29 14.74 16.33
N ARG A 22 -14.50 14.36 15.92
CA ARG A 22 -15.20 13.19 16.44
C ARG A 22 -15.49 12.23 15.31
N ASP A 23 -15.02 11.01 15.46
CA ASP A 23 -15.27 9.94 14.50
C ASP A 23 -16.74 9.44 14.53
N TYR A 24 -17.06 8.45 13.69
CA TYR A 24 -18.39 7.88 13.57
C TYR A 24 -18.92 7.27 14.89
N ALA A 25 -18.05 6.76 15.76
CA ALA A 25 -18.41 6.23 17.07
C ALA A 25 -18.48 7.32 18.17
N GLY A 26 -18.09 8.55 17.85
CA GLY A 26 -18.05 9.68 18.76
C GLY A 26 -16.75 9.81 19.57
N ARG A 27 -15.68 9.06 19.23
CA ARG A 27 -14.35 9.21 19.84
C ARG A 27 -13.76 10.55 19.46
N LEU A 28 -13.28 11.29 20.47
CA LEU A 28 -12.73 12.62 20.30
C LEU A 28 -11.22 12.57 20.10
N THR A 29 -10.71 13.29 19.11
CA THR A 29 -9.30 13.67 19.00
C THR A 29 -9.19 15.18 19.11
N GLU A 30 -8.44 15.67 20.09
CA GLU A 30 -8.19 17.11 20.32
C GLU A 30 -6.83 17.50 19.77
N TYR A 31 -6.71 18.73 19.27
CA TYR A 31 -5.50 19.35 18.76
C TYR A 31 -5.21 20.64 19.48
N ARG A 32 -4.01 20.78 20.03
CA ARG A 32 -3.52 22.03 20.62
C ARG A 32 -2.48 22.66 19.71
N HIS A 33 -2.49 23.96 19.66
CA HIS A 33 -1.60 24.72 18.78
C HIS A 33 -0.82 25.75 19.59
N ASP A 34 0.36 26.10 19.13
CA ASP A 34 1.13 27.27 19.59
C ASP A 34 0.63 28.56 18.93
N ALA A 35 1.28 29.68 19.24
CA ALA A 35 0.96 30.98 18.68
C ALA A 35 1.17 31.07 17.18
N LEU A 36 2.04 30.24 16.61
CA LEU A 36 2.34 30.16 15.17
C LEU A 36 1.38 29.23 14.41
N GLY A 37 0.49 28.54 15.12
CA GLY A 37 -0.48 27.61 14.53
C GLY A 37 0.05 26.19 14.35
N GLN A 38 1.25 25.88 14.87
CA GLN A 38 1.81 24.53 14.83
C GLN A 38 1.13 23.64 15.88
N VAL A 39 0.86 22.38 15.54
CA VAL A 39 0.25 21.43 16.49
C VAL A 39 1.26 21.02 17.54
N THR A 40 1.02 21.38 18.81
CA THR A 40 1.89 21.03 19.93
C THR A 40 1.47 19.77 20.67
N GLU A 41 0.17 19.43 20.62
CA GLU A 41 -0.34 18.19 21.21
C GLU A 41 -1.49 17.62 20.37
N VAL A 42 -1.52 16.30 20.29
CA VAL A 42 -2.67 15.52 19.80
C VAL A 42 -3.11 14.59 20.92
N ILE A 43 -4.38 14.74 21.37
CA ILE A 43 -4.95 13.96 22.46
C ILE A 43 -6.07 13.10 21.88
N ARG A 44 -5.90 11.78 21.89
CA ARG A 44 -6.91 10.82 21.45
C ARG A 44 -7.65 10.26 22.67
N HIS A 45 -8.94 10.51 22.73
CA HIS A 45 -9.80 10.01 23.78
C HIS A 45 -10.44 8.67 23.36
N PRO A 46 -10.48 7.69 24.26
CA PRO A 46 -11.23 6.46 24.01
C PRO A 46 -12.74 6.74 24.04
N LEU A 47 -13.53 5.78 23.63
CA LEU A 47 -14.98 5.85 23.73
C LEU A 47 -15.38 6.04 25.21
N PRO A 48 -16.29 6.98 25.52
CA PRO A 48 -16.74 7.22 26.91
C PRO A 48 -17.23 5.93 27.58
N GLY A 49 -16.74 5.67 28.79
CA GLY A 49 -17.11 4.48 29.59
C GLY A 49 -16.23 3.25 29.33
N SER A 50 -15.25 3.28 28.42
CA SER A 50 -14.31 2.16 28.19
C SER A 50 -13.34 1.94 29.37
N GLY A 51 -13.10 2.97 30.19
CA GLY A 51 -12.16 2.89 31.32
C GLY A 51 -10.69 3.10 30.94
N GLU A 52 -10.40 3.36 29.69
CA GLU A 52 -9.04 3.61 29.19
C GLU A 52 -8.66 5.08 29.35
N ALA A 53 -7.36 5.36 29.52
CA ALA A 53 -6.82 6.71 29.58
C ALA A 53 -6.59 7.28 28.15
N PRO A 54 -6.73 8.60 27.96
CA PRO A 54 -6.37 9.23 26.69
C PRO A 54 -4.91 9.01 26.32
N LEU A 55 -4.64 8.91 25.02
CA LEU A 55 -3.29 8.87 24.45
C LEU A 55 -2.87 10.27 24.03
N VAL A 56 -1.74 10.73 24.56
CA VAL A 56 -1.19 12.07 24.30
C VAL A 56 0.09 11.94 23.50
N THR A 57 0.18 12.70 22.41
CA THR A 57 1.41 12.88 21.64
C THR A 57 1.75 14.37 21.63
N ALA A 58 2.92 14.74 22.15
CA ALA A 58 3.43 16.11 22.15
C ALA A 58 4.48 16.31 21.05
N PHE A 59 4.57 17.53 20.53
CA PHE A 59 5.49 17.92 19.46
C PHE A 59 6.23 19.21 19.82
N GLU A 60 7.52 19.26 19.45
CA GLU A 60 8.38 20.42 19.59
C GLU A 60 8.94 20.80 18.22
N TYR A 61 9.11 22.10 17.99
CA TYR A 61 9.58 22.65 16.72
C TYR A 61 10.72 23.64 16.91
N ASP A 62 11.59 23.77 15.92
CA ASP A 62 12.58 24.83 15.86
C ASP A 62 12.00 26.14 15.32
N VAL A 63 12.84 27.18 15.28
CA VAL A 63 12.46 28.52 14.80
C VAL A 63 12.09 28.57 13.32
N LEU A 64 12.42 27.53 12.54
CA LEU A 64 12.06 27.38 11.13
C LEU A 64 10.79 26.55 10.95
N GLY A 65 10.17 26.11 12.05
CA GLY A 65 8.96 25.28 12.03
C GLY A 65 9.20 23.81 11.74
N ARG A 66 10.45 23.34 11.78
CA ARG A 66 10.77 21.92 11.60
C ARG A 66 10.60 21.16 12.91
N LEU A 67 10.02 19.96 12.84
CA LEU A 67 9.84 19.08 13.99
C LEU A 67 11.21 18.72 14.61
N THR A 68 11.38 18.97 15.90
CA THR A 68 12.61 18.64 16.65
C THR A 68 12.42 17.53 17.67
N ALA A 69 11.19 17.37 18.20
CA ALA A 69 10.88 16.25 19.06
C ALA A 69 9.41 15.84 18.97
N ARG A 70 9.17 14.55 19.20
CA ARG A 70 7.87 13.94 19.42
C ARG A 70 7.92 13.10 20.69
N GLU A 71 7.00 13.34 21.61
CA GLU A 71 6.92 12.62 22.87
C GLU A 71 5.57 11.95 23.03
N THR A 72 5.58 10.67 23.43
CA THR A 72 4.43 9.86 23.76
C THR A 72 4.53 9.41 25.22
N ALA A 73 3.63 8.55 25.71
CA ALA A 73 3.70 8.05 27.08
C ALA A 73 5.00 7.28 27.36
N ASP A 74 5.46 6.46 26.40
CA ASP A 74 6.56 5.52 26.58
C ASP A 74 7.89 6.00 25.96
N HIS A 75 7.86 6.86 24.94
CA HIS A 75 9.04 7.21 24.16
C HIS A 75 9.17 8.71 23.89
N ARG A 76 10.41 9.13 23.72
CA ARG A 76 10.78 10.41 23.11
C ARG A 76 11.61 10.14 21.86
N THR A 77 11.20 10.77 20.76
CA THR A 77 11.89 10.75 19.46
C THR A 77 12.41 12.14 19.16
N GLU A 78 13.71 12.28 18.88
CA GLU A 78 14.36 13.54 18.50
C GLU A 78 14.66 13.54 17.00
N TYR A 79 14.53 14.71 16.38
CA TYR A 79 14.80 14.96 14.97
C TYR A 79 15.89 16.02 14.87
N ARG A 80 17.07 15.63 14.43
CA ARG A 80 18.21 16.52 14.27
C ARG A 80 18.40 16.84 12.80
N HIS A 81 18.15 18.07 12.44
CA HIS A 81 18.25 18.59 11.08
C HIS A 81 19.60 19.23 10.86
N ASP A 82 20.38 18.74 9.92
CA ASP A 82 21.55 19.39 9.37
C ASP A 82 21.27 19.82 7.91
N THR A 83 22.22 20.46 7.25
CA THR A 83 22.07 20.98 5.88
C THR A 83 21.72 19.88 4.88
N LEU A 84 22.35 18.72 4.99
CA LEU A 84 22.19 17.58 4.07
C LEU A 84 21.74 16.30 4.76
N SER A 85 21.47 16.33 6.07
CA SER A 85 21.07 15.13 6.79
C SER A 85 19.91 15.35 7.75
N LEU A 86 19.14 14.29 7.93
CA LEU A 86 18.15 14.15 9.00
C LEU A 86 18.52 12.93 9.83
N GLU A 87 18.72 13.15 11.12
CA GLU A 87 18.92 12.07 12.09
C GLU A 87 17.69 11.98 12.99
N ILE A 88 17.13 10.77 13.11
CA ILE A 88 15.98 10.48 13.97
C ILE A 88 16.45 9.51 15.05
N ARG A 89 16.34 9.90 16.31
CA ARG A 89 16.76 9.10 17.47
C ARG A 89 15.59 8.88 18.39
N ARG A 90 15.42 7.67 18.90
CA ARG A 90 14.36 7.35 19.87
C ARG A 90 14.97 6.69 21.11
N ALA A 91 14.48 7.10 22.28
CA ALA A 91 14.73 6.44 23.55
C ALA A 91 13.42 6.27 24.32
N THR A 92 13.41 5.35 25.28
CA THR A 92 12.32 5.32 26.24
C THR A 92 12.28 6.62 27.03
N ARG A 93 11.10 7.08 27.41
CA ARG A 93 10.94 8.30 28.19
C ARG A 93 11.64 8.22 29.55
N ALA A 94 11.69 7.02 30.13
CA ALA A 94 12.40 6.77 31.39
C ALA A 94 13.91 6.96 31.22
N GLU A 95 14.51 6.37 30.19
CA GLU A 95 15.92 6.51 29.85
C GLU A 95 16.27 7.96 29.53
N TRP A 96 15.50 8.62 28.70
CA TRP A 96 15.74 10.02 28.33
C TRP A 96 15.76 10.94 29.57
N ARG A 97 14.82 10.75 30.50
CA ARG A 97 14.77 11.51 31.75
C ARG A 97 15.96 11.22 32.69
N SER A 98 16.33 9.94 32.80
CA SER A 98 17.51 9.54 33.59
C SER A 98 18.79 10.17 33.04
N ALA A 99 18.99 10.09 31.73
CA ALA A 99 20.14 10.68 31.05
C ALA A 99 20.21 12.21 31.23
N LEU A 100 19.05 12.89 31.16
CA LEU A 100 18.97 14.33 31.40
C LEU A 100 19.35 14.69 32.82
N LEU A 101 18.92 13.91 33.83
CA LEU A 101 19.28 14.14 35.25
C LEU A 101 20.75 13.83 35.52
N GLU A 102 21.35 12.89 34.82
CA GLU A 102 22.73 12.45 34.96
C GLU A 102 23.69 13.25 34.04
N GLU A 103 23.20 14.23 33.30
CA GLU A 103 23.93 15.05 32.33
C GLU A 103 24.71 14.20 31.30
N ARG A 104 24.15 13.08 30.85
CA ARG A 104 24.70 12.18 29.81
C ARG A 104 23.86 12.12 28.58
N GLU A 105 24.41 11.60 27.49
CA GLU A 105 23.63 11.24 26.31
C GLU A 105 22.72 10.04 26.64
N PRO A 106 21.45 10.03 26.20
CA PRO A 106 20.57 8.87 26.33
C PRO A 106 21.08 7.65 25.57
N GLU A 107 20.78 6.47 26.06
CA GLU A 107 20.91 5.24 25.29
C GLU A 107 19.75 5.17 24.30
N TRP A 108 20.04 5.34 23.03
CA TRP A 108 19.05 5.34 21.95
C TRP A 108 18.68 3.90 21.59
N ASP A 109 17.39 3.57 21.62
CA ASP A 109 16.87 2.26 21.21
C ASP A 109 16.74 2.15 19.68
N ALA A 110 16.70 3.27 18.99
CA ALA A 110 16.70 3.33 17.53
C ALA A 110 17.34 4.63 17.03
N VAL A 111 18.15 4.51 15.98
CA VAL A 111 18.76 5.64 15.27
C VAL A 111 18.57 5.42 13.77
N LEU A 112 18.06 6.44 13.08
CA LEU A 112 17.91 6.47 11.63
C LEU A 112 18.63 7.71 11.10
N ILE A 113 19.43 7.56 10.04
CA ILE A 113 20.15 8.67 9.43
C ILE A 113 19.86 8.68 7.92
N PHE A 114 19.39 9.80 7.43
CA PHE A 114 19.13 10.06 6.01
C PHE A 114 20.06 11.15 5.53
N THR A 115 20.88 10.86 4.53
CA THR A 115 21.82 11.84 3.95
C THR A 115 21.45 12.12 2.50
N ARG A 116 21.48 13.40 2.13
CA ARG A 116 21.19 13.88 0.78
C ARG A 116 22.42 14.55 0.17
N ASN A 117 22.47 14.57 -1.15
CA ASN A 117 23.45 15.39 -1.86
C ASN A 117 22.96 16.83 -2.06
N ALA A 118 23.77 17.66 -2.70
CA ALA A 118 23.43 19.06 -2.98
C ALA A 118 22.23 19.26 -3.92
N ALA A 119 21.86 18.23 -4.70
CA ALA A 119 20.65 18.23 -5.54
C ALA A 119 19.39 17.81 -4.76
N GLY A 120 19.53 17.45 -3.47
CA GLY A 120 18.42 17.00 -2.63
C GLY A 120 18.13 15.50 -2.72
N GLU A 121 18.85 14.74 -3.54
CA GLU A 121 18.65 13.30 -3.70
C GLU A 121 19.17 12.55 -2.49
N LEU A 122 18.44 11.50 -2.05
CA LEU A 122 18.83 10.65 -0.93
C LEU A 122 20.01 9.76 -1.35
N VAL A 123 21.19 9.99 -0.79
CA VAL A 123 22.40 9.21 -1.10
C VAL A 123 22.72 8.12 -0.09
N SER A 124 22.16 8.19 1.12
CA SER A 124 22.21 7.06 2.05
C SER A 124 21.08 7.07 3.06
N GLU A 125 20.72 5.88 3.50
CA GLU A 125 19.85 5.60 4.64
C GLU A 125 20.59 4.63 5.57
N GLU A 126 20.71 4.97 6.84
CA GLU A 126 21.25 4.08 7.87
C GLU A 126 20.17 3.78 8.90
N ASN A 127 19.99 2.51 9.22
CA ASN A 127 19.02 2.01 10.19
C ASN A 127 19.58 0.77 10.91
N HIS A 128 18.75 0.07 11.70
CA HIS A 128 19.18 -1.12 12.45
C HIS A 128 19.69 -2.27 11.57
N GLY A 129 19.28 -2.34 10.29
CA GLY A 129 19.76 -3.32 9.30
C GLY A 129 21.10 -2.94 8.67
N GLY A 130 21.60 -1.72 8.92
CA GLY A 130 22.84 -1.20 8.37
C GLY A 130 22.63 0.00 7.44
N LYS A 131 23.62 0.26 6.60
CA LYS A 131 23.64 1.41 5.69
C LYS A 131 23.34 1.01 4.25
N PHE A 132 22.30 1.62 3.68
CA PHE A 132 21.99 1.58 2.25
C PHE A 132 22.59 2.82 1.59
N GLU A 133 23.18 2.66 0.40
CA GLU A 133 23.76 3.76 -0.37
C GLU A 133 23.12 3.80 -1.77
N TYR A 134 22.88 5.01 -2.28
CA TYR A 134 22.16 5.26 -3.52
C TYR A 134 23.00 6.09 -4.47
N GLU A 135 23.05 5.68 -5.72
CA GLU A 135 23.70 6.43 -6.80
C GLU A 135 22.67 6.78 -7.87
N TYR A 136 22.84 7.95 -8.46
CA TYR A 136 21.93 8.48 -9.48
C TYR A 136 22.67 8.75 -10.77
N ASP A 137 21.99 8.62 -11.89
CA ASP A 137 22.51 9.06 -13.19
C ASP A 137 22.43 10.59 -13.34
N ALA A 138 22.94 11.11 -14.45
CA ALA A 138 22.93 12.55 -14.72
C ALA A 138 21.54 13.17 -14.91
N LEU A 139 20.51 12.34 -15.03
CA LEU A 139 19.09 12.75 -15.17
C LEU A 139 18.33 12.61 -13.84
N GLY A 140 19.02 12.22 -12.74
CA GLY A 140 18.38 12.01 -11.42
C GLY A 140 17.68 10.67 -11.26
N ASN A 141 17.84 9.70 -12.18
CA ASN A 141 17.27 8.38 -12.01
C ASN A 141 18.18 7.54 -11.10
N LEU A 142 17.61 6.77 -10.17
CA LEU A 142 18.33 5.83 -9.33
C LEU A 142 19.02 4.77 -10.23
N SER A 143 20.35 4.79 -10.27
CA SER A 143 21.16 3.88 -11.08
C SER A 143 21.68 2.68 -10.31
N SER A 144 21.91 2.83 -9.00
CA SER A 144 22.44 1.78 -8.14
C SER A 144 21.96 1.93 -6.71
N THR A 145 21.68 0.81 -6.05
CA THR A 145 21.48 0.70 -4.61
C THR A 145 22.47 -0.31 -4.05
N ARG A 146 23.31 0.12 -3.11
CA ARG A 146 24.20 -0.78 -2.36
C ARG A 146 23.59 -1.13 -1.02
N PHE A 147 23.47 -2.43 -0.75
CA PHE A 147 22.94 -2.99 0.48
C PHE A 147 24.03 -3.13 1.55
N PRO A 148 23.66 -3.17 2.85
CA PRO A 148 24.62 -3.28 3.96
C PRO A 148 25.58 -4.47 3.83
N GLU A 149 25.14 -5.59 3.25
CA GLU A 149 25.94 -6.80 3.04
C GLU A 149 26.87 -6.71 1.82
N GLY A 150 26.97 -5.53 1.17
CA GLY A 150 27.87 -5.29 0.03
C GLY A 150 27.30 -5.73 -1.32
N ARG A 151 26.09 -6.21 -1.39
CA ARG A 151 25.39 -6.44 -2.67
C ARG A 151 24.97 -5.12 -3.28
N GLU A 152 24.97 -5.07 -4.60
CA GLU A 152 24.55 -3.91 -5.37
C GLU A 152 23.43 -4.30 -6.34
N LEU A 153 22.33 -3.56 -6.31
CA LEU A 153 21.27 -3.63 -7.28
C LEU A 153 21.46 -2.49 -8.28
N ALA A 154 21.84 -2.83 -9.52
CA ALA A 154 22.09 -1.85 -10.58
C ALA A 154 20.92 -1.82 -11.58
N SER A 155 20.52 -0.61 -11.98
CA SER A 155 19.47 -0.35 -12.97
C SER A 155 20.06 0.24 -14.24
N LEU A 156 20.03 -0.52 -15.33
CA LEU A 156 20.44 -0.05 -16.65
C LEU A 156 19.24 0.58 -17.36
N ARG A 157 19.44 1.77 -17.93
CA ARG A 157 18.36 2.56 -18.50
C ARG A 157 18.65 3.00 -19.93
N TYR A 158 17.59 3.38 -20.65
CA TYR A 158 17.69 4.00 -21.97
C TYR A 158 16.76 5.22 -22.08
N GLY A 159 17.04 6.09 -23.05
CA GLY A 159 16.24 7.30 -23.28
C GLY A 159 16.27 8.23 -22.07
N THR A 160 15.10 8.66 -21.64
CA THR A 160 14.91 9.61 -20.52
C THR A 160 14.76 8.92 -19.14
N GLY A 161 15.12 7.64 -19.03
CA GLY A 161 15.12 6.93 -17.74
C GLY A 161 14.35 5.61 -17.72
N HIS A 162 13.94 5.07 -18.89
CA HIS A 162 13.22 3.80 -18.94
C HIS A 162 14.14 2.63 -18.58
N LEU A 163 13.73 1.82 -17.62
CA LEU A 163 14.47 0.65 -17.16
C LEU A 163 14.55 -0.39 -18.28
N LEU A 164 15.78 -0.76 -18.64
CA LEU A 164 16.12 -1.80 -19.64
C LEU A 164 16.46 -3.12 -18.96
N GLU A 165 17.25 -3.05 -17.88
CA GLU A 165 17.72 -4.24 -17.19
C GLU A 165 17.97 -3.91 -15.70
N MET A 166 17.69 -4.87 -14.84
CA MET A 166 18.01 -4.84 -13.42
C MET A 166 19.01 -5.96 -13.12
N GLN A 167 20.12 -5.64 -12.49
CA GLN A 167 21.22 -6.54 -12.20
C GLN A 167 21.52 -6.58 -10.70
N LEU A 168 21.78 -7.77 -10.18
CA LEU A 168 22.39 -7.97 -8.87
C LEU A 168 23.89 -8.24 -9.04
N ARG A 169 24.71 -7.44 -8.35
CA ARG A 169 26.17 -7.59 -8.33
C ARG A 169 26.62 -8.00 -6.94
N HIS A 170 27.40 -9.07 -6.86
CA HIS A 170 27.92 -9.61 -5.61
C HIS A 170 29.17 -10.45 -5.85
N GLY A 171 30.20 -10.31 -5.01
CA GLY A 171 31.42 -11.14 -5.07
C GLY A 171 32.15 -11.11 -6.40
N GLY A 172 32.02 -10.02 -7.19
CA GLY A 172 32.56 -9.90 -8.55
C GLY A 172 31.71 -10.56 -9.64
N ALA A 173 30.64 -11.24 -9.29
CA ALA A 173 29.63 -11.76 -10.23
C ALA A 173 28.51 -10.75 -10.49
N THR A 174 27.93 -10.82 -11.69
CA THR A 174 26.75 -10.04 -12.08
C THR A 174 25.67 -10.98 -12.57
N HIS A 175 24.48 -10.86 -11.96
CA HIS A 175 23.31 -11.65 -12.30
C HIS A 175 22.19 -10.73 -12.81
N THR A 176 21.68 -11.01 -14.01
CA THR A 176 20.49 -10.33 -14.52
C THR A 176 19.26 -10.80 -13.77
N LEU A 177 18.61 -9.91 -13.03
CA LEU A 177 17.34 -10.19 -12.35
C LEU A 177 16.18 -10.09 -13.33
N ALA A 178 16.18 -9.06 -14.18
CA ALA A 178 15.19 -8.90 -15.23
C ALA A 178 15.75 -8.05 -16.37
N ALA A 179 15.49 -8.46 -17.61
CA ALA A 179 15.69 -7.63 -18.80
C ALA A 179 14.31 -7.40 -19.44
N TYR A 180 14.02 -6.13 -19.77
CA TYR A 180 12.69 -5.69 -20.17
C TYR A 180 12.64 -5.35 -21.66
N GLY A 181 11.68 -5.96 -22.37
CA GLY A 181 11.26 -5.50 -23.69
C GLY A 181 10.07 -4.55 -23.55
N ARG A 182 10.08 -3.46 -24.34
CA ARG A 182 9.04 -2.44 -24.26
C ARG A 182 8.48 -2.13 -25.64
N ASP A 183 7.20 -1.75 -25.70
CA ASP A 183 6.55 -1.27 -26.90
C ASP A 183 6.88 0.23 -27.17
N ARG A 184 6.28 0.80 -28.20
CA ARG A 184 6.48 2.22 -28.57
C ARG A 184 5.88 3.21 -27.55
N LEU A 185 5.05 2.74 -26.62
CA LEU A 185 4.50 3.52 -25.50
C LEU A 185 5.27 3.26 -24.21
N HIS A 186 6.45 2.62 -24.29
CA HIS A 186 7.32 2.21 -23.19
C HIS A 186 6.67 1.26 -22.17
N ARG A 187 5.54 0.61 -22.52
CA ARG A 187 4.94 -0.42 -21.68
C ARG A 187 5.76 -1.71 -21.77
N GLU A 188 5.84 -2.43 -20.64
CA GLU A 188 6.51 -3.73 -20.59
C GLU A 188 5.73 -4.77 -21.42
N ILE A 189 6.35 -5.28 -22.49
CA ILE A 189 5.79 -6.37 -23.30
C ILE A 189 6.52 -7.68 -23.10
N SER A 190 7.71 -7.66 -22.51
CA SER A 190 8.42 -8.85 -22.10
C SER A 190 9.36 -8.59 -20.94
N ARG A 191 9.61 -9.65 -20.15
CA ARG A 191 10.54 -9.65 -19.02
C ARG A 191 11.24 -11.00 -18.94
N SER A 192 12.57 -11.01 -18.80
CA SER A 192 13.30 -12.22 -18.46
C SER A 192 13.29 -12.45 -16.94
N GLN A 193 13.21 -13.73 -16.50
CA GLN A 193 13.19 -14.13 -15.08
C GLN A 193 13.92 -15.47 -14.94
N GLY A 194 15.25 -15.44 -14.75
CA GLY A 194 16.09 -16.64 -14.84
C GLY A 194 16.03 -17.25 -16.24
N ALA A 195 15.81 -18.56 -16.31
CA ALA A 195 15.62 -19.26 -17.59
C ALA A 195 14.26 -19.01 -18.25
N LEU A 196 13.35 -18.32 -17.56
CA LEU A 196 12.01 -18.04 -18.06
C LEU A 196 11.91 -16.66 -18.69
N SER A 197 10.94 -16.49 -19.58
CA SER A 197 10.56 -15.20 -20.14
C SER A 197 9.03 -15.01 -20.03
N GLN A 198 8.61 -13.85 -19.54
CA GLN A 198 7.22 -13.45 -19.51
C GLN A 198 6.91 -12.54 -20.69
N GLU A 199 5.82 -12.78 -21.39
CA GLU A 199 5.26 -11.91 -22.42
C GLU A 199 3.93 -11.34 -21.95
N THR A 200 3.72 -10.04 -22.20
CA THR A 200 2.53 -9.31 -21.76
C THR A 200 1.82 -8.68 -22.95
N HIS A 201 0.52 -8.89 -23.06
CA HIS A 201 -0.33 -8.32 -24.10
C HIS A 201 -1.36 -7.36 -23.47
N TYR A 202 -1.67 -6.32 -24.24
CA TYR A 202 -2.57 -5.24 -23.83
C TYR A 202 -3.74 -5.11 -24.82
N ASP A 203 -4.88 -4.65 -24.32
CA ASP A 203 -5.96 -4.17 -25.18
C ASP A 203 -5.73 -2.71 -25.64
N THR A 204 -6.66 -2.20 -26.41
CA THR A 204 -6.63 -0.82 -26.92
C THR A 204 -6.77 0.24 -25.82
N ALA A 205 -7.28 -0.13 -24.63
CA ALA A 205 -7.39 0.75 -23.47
C ALA A 205 -6.11 0.71 -22.59
N GLY A 206 -5.13 -0.15 -22.95
CA GLY A 206 -3.88 -0.28 -22.19
C GLY A 206 -3.94 -1.28 -21.04
N ARG A 207 -5.04 -2.05 -20.90
CA ARG A 207 -5.20 -3.06 -19.85
C ARG A 207 -4.56 -4.37 -20.27
N ILE A 208 -3.93 -5.08 -19.32
CA ILE A 208 -3.31 -6.38 -19.58
C ILE A 208 -4.41 -7.41 -19.88
N THR A 209 -4.31 -8.06 -21.03
CA THR A 209 -5.24 -9.11 -21.44
C THR A 209 -4.64 -10.51 -21.32
N GLN A 210 -3.31 -10.60 -21.34
CA GLN A 210 -2.62 -11.88 -21.26
C GLN A 210 -1.20 -11.70 -20.73
N ARG A 211 -0.79 -12.62 -19.86
CA ARG A 211 0.61 -12.87 -19.49
C ARG A 211 0.93 -14.33 -19.80
N THR A 212 1.98 -14.56 -20.55
CA THR A 212 2.46 -15.90 -20.95
C THR A 212 3.89 -16.08 -20.49
N VAL A 213 4.16 -17.11 -19.73
CA VAL A 213 5.51 -17.47 -19.30
C VAL A 213 5.99 -18.68 -20.08
N LEU A 214 7.15 -18.51 -20.70
CA LEU A 214 7.80 -19.45 -21.60
C LEU A 214 9.16 -19.86 -21.04
N ASP A 215 9.55 -21.11 -21.28
CA ASP A 215 10.90 -21.59 -20.98
C ASP A 215 11.93 -21.16 -22.05
N ALA A 216 13.19 -21.59 -21.88
CA ALA A 216 14.28 -21.30 -22.81
C ALA A 216 14.06 -21.88 -24.24
N ARG A 217 13.19 -22.87 -24.39
CA ARG A 217 12.80 -23.46 -25.69
C ARG A 217 11.56 -22.79 -26.28
N ARG A 218 11.05 -21.74 -25.63
CA ARG A 218 9.82 -21.06 -25.99
C ARG A 218 8.56 -21.95 -25.82
N GLU A 219 8.65 -22.98 -24.99
CA GLU A 219 7.50 -23.81 -24.62
C GLU A 219 6.73 -23.16 -23.47
N LEU A 220 5.41 -23.35 -23.48
CA LEU A 220 4.53 -22.78 -22.45
C LEU A 220 4.82 -23.42 -21.10
N VAL A 221 5.12 -22.58 -20.10
CA VAL A 221 5.16 -22.98 -18.69
C VAL A 221 3.81 -22.72 -18.04
N PHE A 222 3.31 -21.50 -18.15
CA PHE A 222 1.94 -21.15 -17.77
C PHE A 222 1.47 -19.86 -18.46
N GLU A 223 0.16 -19.66 -18.46
CA GLU A 223 -0.49 -18.50 -19.07
C GLU A 223 -1.64 -18.01 -18.18
N ARG A 224 -1.83 -16.70 -18.13
CA ARG A 224 -2.95 -16.01 -17.47
C ARG A 224 -3.61 -15.10 -18.49
N ARG A 225 -4.92 -15.27 -18.71
CA ARG A 225 -5.73 -14.41 -19.58
C ARG A 225 -6.77 -13.70 -18.75
N TYR A 226 -6.96 -12.40 -19.03
CA TYR A 226 -7.86 -11.52 -18.31
C TYR A 226 -8.92 -10.96 -19.26
N ARG A 227 -10.15 -10.96 -18.80
CA ARG A 227 -11.24 -10.28 -19.49
C ARG A 227 -11.79 -9.19 -18.59
N TRP A 228 -11.82 -7.99 -19.13
CA TRP A 228 -12.27 -6.77 -18.47
C TRP A 228 -13.68 -6.42 -18.92
N ASP A 229 -14.45 -5.80 -18.04
CA ASP A 229 -15.68 -5.14 -18.40
C ASP A 229 -15.41 -3.69 -18.88
N ARG A 230 -16.49 -2.90 -19.00
CA ARG A 230 -16.41 -1.51 -19.46
C ARG A 230 -16.03 -0.52 -18.37
N THR A 231 -15.99 -0.96 -17.12
CA THR A 231 -15.67 -0.17 -15.93
C THR A 231 -14.31 -0.52 -15.35
N ASP A 232 -13.45 -1.17 -16.16
CA ASP A 232 -12.07 -1.58 -15.84
C ASP A 232 -11.97 -2.60 -14.70
N GLN A 233 -13.01 -3.48 -14.59
CA GLN A 233 -13.06 -4.57 -13.63
C GLN A 233 -12.80 -5.91 -14.32
N ILE A 234 -12.02 -6.79 -13.66
CA ILE A 234 -11.76 -8.15 -14.14
C ILE A 234 -13.00 -9.00 -13.89
N VAL A 235 -13.66 -9.43 -14.96
CA VAL A 235 -14.84 -10.31 -14.88
C VAL A 235 -14.49 -11.77 -15.07
N GLN A 236 -13.32 -12.08 -15.65
CA GLN A 236 -12.86 -13.44 -15.88
C GLN A 236 -11.34 -13.51 -15.91
N GLN A 237 -10.81 -14.57 -15.30
CA GLN A 237 -9.44 -15.02 -15.52
C GLN A 237 -9.44 -16.47 -15.99
N ILE A 238 -8.50 -16.79 -16.87
CA ILE A 238 -8.24 -18.16 -17.34
C ILE A 238 -6.78 -18.47 -17.05
N HIS A 239 -6.56 -19.50 -16.27
CA HIS A 239 -5.25 -20.03 -15.94
C HIS A 239 -4.98 -21.29 -16.75
N THR A 240 -3.84 -21.34 -17.44
CA THR A 240 -3.35 -22.53 -18.14
C THR A 240 -1.97 -22.87 -17.63
N ASP A 241 -1.76 -24.06 -17.11
CA ASP A 241 -0.48 -24.54 -16.57
C ASP A 241 -0.04 -25.80 -17.32
N ALA A 242 1.18 -25.77 -17.89
CA ALA A 242 1.73 -26.94 -18.59
C ALA A 242 2.03 -28.07 -17.62
N THR A 243 2.52 -27.75 -16.42
CA THR A 243 2.82 -28.68 -15.33
C THR A 243 1.99 -28.33 -14.09
N PRO A 244 0.70 -28.68 -14.06
CA PRO A 244 -0.15 -28.34 -12.93
C PRO A 244 0.22 -29.16 -11.69
N ALA A 245 -0.07 -28.62 -10.49
CA ALA A 245 0.14 -29.32 -9.23
C ALA A 245 -0.75 -30.57 -9.10
N THR A 246 -1.95 -30.52 -9.69
CA THR A 246 -2.84 -31.67 -9.82
C THR A 246 -3.37 -31.75 -11.28
N PRO A 247 -3.65 -32.96 -11.81
CA PRO A 247 -4.08 -33.12 -13.20
C PRO A 247 -5.29 -32.30 -13.61
N GLY A 248 -6.19 -31.98 -12.68
CA GLY A 248 -7.38 -31.17 -12.93
C GLY A 248 -7.12 -29.65 -13.02
N GLU A 249 -5.94 -29.18 -12.65
CA GLU A 249 -5.57 -27.76 -12.61
C GLU A 249 -4.88 -27.26 -13.89
N LYS A 250 -4.77 -28.11 -14.91
CA LYS A 250 -4.17 -27.71 -16.20
C LYS A 250 -4.88 -26.51 -16.84
N TYR A 251 -6.18 -26.44 -16.64
CA TYR A 251 -7.02 -25.35 -17.09
C TYR A 251 -8.00 -24.98 -15.97
N SER A 252 -7.95 -23.73 -15.52
CA SER A 252 -8.81 -23.21 -14.47
C SER A 252 -9.43 -21.90 -14.89
N GLN A 253 -10.70 -21.71 -14.54
CA GLN A 253 -11.44 -20.49 -14.84
C GLN A 253 -11.95 -19.87 -13.56
N TYR A 254 -11.79 -18.54 -13.45
CA TYR A 254 -12.26 -17.72 -12.36
C TYR A 254 -13.18 -16.64 -12.92
N LEU A 255 -14.29 -16.38 -12.23
CA LEU A 255 -15.27 -15.37 -12.63
C LEU A 255 -15.60 -14.48 -11.44
N TRP A 256 -15.72 -13.18 -11.68
CA TRP A 256 -16.15 -12.22 -10.68
C TRP A 256 -17.36 -11.41 -11.15
N GLY A 257 -18.20 -11.05 -10.17
CA GLY A 257 -19.32 -10.14 -10.33
C GLY A 257 -19.18 -8.97 -9.36
N TYR A 258 -19.70 -7.83 -9.78
CA TYR A 258 -19.57 -6.56 -9.05
C TYR A 258 -20.92 -5.88 -8.88
N ASP A 259 -21.03 -5.03 -7.87
CA ASP A 259 -22.15 -4.12 -7.73
C ASP A 259 -21.92 -2.79 -8.50
N ALA A 260 -22.87 -1.87 -8.38
CA ALA A 260 -22.78 -0.57 -9.05
C ALA A 260 -21.70 0.37 -8.43
N ALA A 261 -21.23 0.07 -7.22
CA ALA A 261 -20.15 0.78 -6.55
C ALA A 261 -18.76 0.21 -6.90
N GLY A 262 -18.70 -0.86 -7.69
CA GLY A 262 -17.46 -1.51 -8.08
C GLY A 262 -16.93 -2.52 -7.06
N GLN A 263 -17.72 -2.89 -6.05
CA GLN A 263 -17.34 -3.86 -5.04
C GLN A 263 -17.58 -5.29 -5.53
N VAL A 264 -16.66 -6.20 -5.26
CA VAL A 264 -16.82 -7.62 -5.61
C VAL A 264 -17.99 -8.22 -4.82
N THR A 265 -19.00 -8.75 -5.53
CA THR A 265 -20.18 -9.39 -4.91
C THR A 265 -20.19 -10.90 -5.08
N LYS A 266 -19.40 -11.41 -6.03
CA LYS A 266 -19.35 -12.83 -6.34
C LYS A 266 -17.96 -13.20 -6.85
N ALA A 267 -17.45 -14.36 -6.39
CA ALA A 267 -16.29 -15.03 -6.94
C ALA A 267 -16.63 -16.48 -7.22
N VAL A 268 -16.36 -16.95 -8.45
CA VAL A 268 -16.51 -18.34 -8.85
C VAL A 268 -15.14 -18.88 -9.20
N GLU A 269 -14.67 -19.80 -8.39
CA GLU A 269 -13.42 -20.53 -8.55
C GLU A 269 -13.72 -21.97 -9.03
N PRO A 270 -12.75 -22.73 -9.52
CA PRO A 270 -12.99 -24.07 -10.08
C PRO A 270 -13.75 -25.04 -9.18
N GLN A 271 -13.60 -24.88 -7.85
CA GLN A 271 -14.18 -25.78 -6.85
C GLN A 271 -15.06 -25.07 -5.82
N ARG A 272 -15.22 -23.74 -5.93
CA ARG A 272 -15.92 -22.92 -4.92
C ARG A 272 -16.63 -21.74 -5.56
N GLU A 273 -17.79 -21.41 -5.03
CA GLU A 273 -18.46 -20.14 -5.25
C GLU A 273 -18.56 -19.39 -3.92
N GLU A 274 -18.20 -18.12 -3.92
CA GLU A 274 -18.35 -17.22 -2.77
C GLU A 274 -19.21 -16.03 -3.16
N ARG A 275 -20.01 -15.54 -2.22
CA ARG A 275 -20.79 -14.31 -2.34
C ARG A 275 -20.38 -13.33 -1.25
N PHE A 276 -20.31 -12.08 -1.63
CA PHE A 276 -19.92 -11.00 -0.75
C PHE A 276 -21.04 -9.97 -0.66
N PHE A 277 -21.36 -9.55 0.53
CA PHE A 277 -22.42 -8.58 0.82
C PHE A 277 -21.81 -7.36 1.46
N TRP A 278 -22.37 -6.20 1.14
CA TRP A 278 -21.84 -4.91 1.56
C TRP A 278 -22.95 -4.03 2.10
N ASP A 279 -22.64 -3.23 3.13
CA ASP A 279 -23.49 -2.12 3.51
C ASP A 279 -23.20 -0.89 2.62
N ALA A 280 -23.98 0.17 2.81
CA ALA A 280 -23.84 1.37 1.98
C ALA A 280 -22.49 2.10 2.17
N ALA A 281 -21.81 1.90 3.31
CA ALA A 281 -20.49 2.47 3.59
C ALA A 281 -19.32 1.57 3.16
N GLY A 282 -19.59 0.47 2.44
CA GLY A 282 -18.56 -0.44 1.95
C GLY A 282 -17.97 -1.35 3.02
N ASN A 283 -18.71 -1.65 4.08
CA ASN A 283 -18.33 -2.69 5.02
C ASN A 283 -18.89 -4.04 4.57
N ARG A 284 -18.09 -5.10 4.69
CA ARG A 284 -18.58 -6.47 4.45
C ARG A 284 -19.63 -6.85 5.49
N THR A 285 -20.69 -7.48 5.02
CA THR A 285 -21.82 -7.96 5.83
C THR A 285 -22.13 -9.42 5.53
N GLU A 286 -23.01 -10.03 6.31
CA GLU A 286 -23.59 -11.33 5.99
C GLU A 286 -24.88 -11.14 5.18
N GLU A 287 -25.33 -12.14 4.40
CA GLU A 287 -26.46 -12.06 3.47
C GLU A 287 -27.74 -11.46 4.08
N HIS A 288 -28.06 -11.81 5.31
CA HIS A 288 -29.30 -11.38 5.98
C HIS A 288 -29.04 -10.56 7.26
N ARG A 289 -27.80 -10.13 7.47
CA ARG A 289 -27.41 -9.47 8.70
C ARG A 289 -26.29 -8.45 8.47
N ASN A 290 -26.46 -7.25 8.99
CA ASN A 290 -25.39 -6.28 9.09
C ASN A 290 -24.74 -6.33 10.48
N PRO A 291 -23.58 -6.98 10.64
CA PRO A 291 -22.87 -7.08 11.93
C PRO A 291 -21.89 -5.93 12.17
N VAL A 292 -22.09 -4.79 11.51
CA VAL A 292 -21.22 -3.62 11.57
C VAL A 292 -21.83 -2.57 12.50
N TRP A 293 -21.00 -1.99 13.35
CA TRP A 293 -21.36 -0.88 14.23
C TRP A 293 -20.32 0.23 14.11
N HIS A 294 -20.70 1.38 13.57
CA HIS A 294 -19.80 2.53 13.34
C HIS A 294 -18.49 2.14 12.62
N ASN A 295 -18.62 1.43 11.48
CA ASN A 295 -17.53 0.82 10.73
C ASN A 295 -16.77 -0.31 11.45
N LEU A 296 -17.08 -0.67 12.67
CA LEU A 296 -16.51 -1.82 13.36
C LEU A 296 -17.26 -3.09 12.97
N LEU A 297 -16.56 -4.03 12.37
CA LEU A 297 -17.08 -5.36 12.03
C LEU A 297 -17.05 -6.24 13.27
N LEU A 298 -18.20 -6.62 13.82
CA LEU A 298 -18.27 -7.44 15.02
C LEU A 298 -18.28 -8.94 14.73
N ARG A 299 -18.76 -9.33 13.55
CA ARG A 299 -18.84 -10.74 13.11
C ARG A 299 -18.80 -10.84 11.60
N LEU A 300 -18.25 -11.96 11.11
CA LEU A 300 -18.34 -12.32 9.70
C LEU A 300 -18.07 -13.82 9.53
N ASP A 301 -19.02 -14.59 8.99
CA ASP A 301 -18.80 -15.99 8.62
C ASP A 301 -18.15 -16.86 9.72
N GLY A 302 -18.57 -16.67 10.96
CA GLY A 302 -18.05 -17.39 12.14
C GLY A 302 -16.81 -16.78 12.79
N LEU A 303 -16.23 -15.74 12.20
CA LEU A 303 -15.26 -14.85 12.83
C LEU A 303 -15.99 -13.95 13.83
N LYS A 304 -15.42 -13.73 15.04
CA LYS A 304 -15.92 -12.77 16.04
C LYS A 304 -14.81 -11.82 16.41
N LEU A 305 -15.14 -10.53 16.49
CA LEU A 305 -14.19 -9.44 16.69
C LEU A 305 -14.69 -8.51 17.79
N ASP A 306 -13.83 -8.22 18.77
CA ASP A 306 -14.08 -7.26 19.83
C ASP A 306 -13.03 -6.14 19.76
N TYR A 307 -13.45 -4.91 20.09
CA TYR A 307 -12.63 -3.72 19.95
C TYR A 307 -12.54 -2.95 21.29
N ASP A 308 -11.43 -2.24 21.48
CA ASP A 308 -11.25 -1.33 22.61
C ASP A 308 -11.93 0.04 22.40
N GLY A 309 -11.78 0.92 23.38
CA GLY A 309 -12.32 2.27 23.30
C GLY A 309 -11.76 3.15 22.19
N PHE A 310 -10.61 2.80 21.61
CA PHE A 310 -10.01 3.47 20.47
C PHE A 310 -10.43 2.87 19.12
N GLY A 311 -11.21 1.78 19.13
CA GLY A 311 -11.62 1.07 17.92
C GLY A 311 -10.56 0.15 17.34
N ARG A 312 -9.58 -0.26 18.15
CA ARG A 312 -8.55 -1.23 17.77
C ARG A 312 -9.01 -2.63 18.16
N LEU A 313 -8.73 -3.61 17.31
CA LEU A 313 -9.10 -5.01 17.56
C LEU A 313 -8.37 -5.53 18.80
N VAL A 314 -9.09 -5.95 19.84
CA VAL A 314 -8.49 -6.54 21.06
C VAL A 314 -8.72 -8.03 21.18
N GLN A 315 -9.75 -8.57 20.52
CA GLN A 315 -9.98 -10.00 20.48
C GLN A 315 -10.48 -10.44 19.11
N ARG A 316 -9.89 -11.52 18.60
CA ARG A 316 -10.30 -12.21 17.37
C ARG A 316 -10.48 -13.68 17.65
N ARG A 317 -11.67 -14.20 17.39
CA ARG A 317 -11.97 -15.63 17.51
C ARG A 317 -12.39 -16.16 16.13
N ASP A 318 -11.71 -17.17 15.66
CA ASP A 318 -12.04 -17.85 14.40
C ASP A 318 -12.96 -19.06 14.60
N ARG A 319 -13.31 -19.73 13.50
CA ARG A 319 -14.15 -20.94 13.53
C ARG A 319 -13.49 -22.15 14.19
N SER A 320 -12.17 -22.21 14.28
CA SER A 320 -11.45 -23.30 14.94
C SER A 320 -11.52 -23.21 16.45
N GLY A 321 -11.96 -22.04 16.98
CA GLY A 321 -12.02 -21.76 18.39
C GLY A 321 -10.74 -21.12 18.96
N VAL A 322 -9.74 -20.90 18.14
CA VAL A 322 -8.53 -20.14 18.54
C VAL A 322 -8.92 -18.70 18.82
N ILE A 323 -8.45 -18.19 19.95
CA ILE A 323 -8.66 -16.80 20.35
C ILE A 323 -7.31 -16.08 20.36
N GLN A 324 -7.27 -14.95 19.68
CA GLN A 324 -6.14 -14.03 19.65
C GLN A 324 -6.50 -12.80 20.48
N HIS A 325 -5.62 -12.40 21.39
CA HIS A 325 -5.75 -11.19 22.20
C HIS A 325 -4.65 -10.21 21.85
N PHE A 326 -5.02 -9.00 21.49
CA PHE A 326 -4.12 -7.96 20.99
C PHE A 326 -3.86 -6.91 22.07
N THR A 327 -2.60 -6.51 22.21
CA THR A 327 -2.21 -5.32 22.95
C THR A 327 -1.48 -4.36 22.03
N TYR A 328 -1.51 -3.07 22.38
CA TYR A 328 -0.99 -2.00 21.56
C TYR A 328 0.07 -1.19 22.31
N ASP A 329 1.01 -0.61 21.58
CA ASP A 329 1.90 0.41 22.11
C ASP A 329 1.20 1.79 22.17
N ASP A 330 1.89 2.78 22.71
CA ASP A 330 1.41 4.15 22.86
C ASP A 330 1.28 4.92 21.51
N GLU A 331 1.81 4.36 20.43
CA GLU A 331 1.63 4.84 19.05
C GLU A 331 0.54 4.06 18.30
N GLN A 332 -0.27 3.27 19.02
CA GLN A 332 -1.41 2.50 18.52
C GLN A 332 -1.05 1.35 17.55
N ARG A 333 0.20 0.87 17.58
CA ARG A 333 0.64 -0.29 16.80
C ARG A 333 0.49 -1.57 17.63
N VAL A 334 0.20 -2.69 16.98
CA VAL A 334 0.11 -4.00 17.66
C VAL A 334 1.45 -4.32 18.28
N LYS A 335 1.50 -4.44 19.61
CA LYS A 335 2.70 -4.76 20.40
C LYS A 335 2.86 -6.24 20.64
N GLU A 336 1.76 -6.91 20.97
CA GLU A 336 1.75 -8.33 21.30
C GLU A 336 0.40 -8.95 20.90
N ILE A 337 0.45 -10.21 20.48
CA ILE A 337 -0.72 -11.07 20.33
C ILE A 337 -0.49 -12.30 21.19
N THR A 338 -1.41 -12.59 22.14
CA THR A 338 -1.42 -13.85 22.88
C THR A 338 -2.50 -14.78 22.34
N PHE A 339 -2.22 -16.08 22.35
CA PHE A 339 -3.10 -17.09 21.79
C PHE A 339 -3.70 -17.99 22.85
N THR A 340 -5.01 -18.24 22.75
CA THR A 340 -5.71 -19.26 23.52
C THR A 340 -6.23 -20.32 22.57
N GLY A 341 -5.89 -21.60 22.82
CA GLY A 341 -6.30 -22.72 21.99
C GLY A 341 -5.47 -22.91 20.71
N HIS A 342 -4.39 -22.17 20.51
CA HIS A 342 -3.47 -22.39 19.40
C HIS A 342 -2.57 -23.60 19.67
N ALA A 343 -2.33 -24.45 18.65
CA ALA A 343 -1.58 -25.71 18.83
C ALA A 343 -0.08 -25.50 19.08
N GLU A 344 0.51 -24.44 18.53
CA GLU A 344 1.95 -24.22 18.51
C GLU A 344 2.38 -22.97 19.28
N PHE A 345 1.74 -21.82 19.01
CA PHE A 345 2.16 -20.54 19.55
C PHE A 345 1.38 -20.14 20.80
N ARG A 346 2.09 -19.59 21.80
CA ARG A 346 1.47 -18.98 22.97
C ARG A 346 1.35 -17.47 22.85
N LYS A 347 2.34 -16.82 22.20
CA LYS A 347 2.32 -15.37 21.90
C LYS A 347 3.32 -15.00 20.83
N VAL A 348 3.16 -13.81 20.28
CA VAL A 348 4.12 -13.09 19.43
C VAL A 348 4.23 -11.65 19.91
N GLU A 349 5.45 -11.11 19.88
CA GLU A 349 5.74 -9.72 20.19
C GLU A 349 6.32 -9.03 18.95
N TYR A 350 6.01 -7.74 18.80
CA TYR A 350 6.49 -6.92 17.68
C TYR A 350 7.24 -5.70 18.18
N ARG A 351 8.30 -5.31 17.48
CA ARG A 351 9.05 -4.09 17.71
C ARG A 351 9.09 -3.25 16.44
N TYR A 352 9.07 -1.94 16.63
CA TYR A 352 9.02 -0.97 15.54
C TYR A 352 10.10 0.09 15.70
N ASP A 353 10.54 0.66 14.58
CA ASP A 353 11.40 1.83 14.56
C ASP A 353 10.60 3.16 14.68
N PRO A 354 11.26 4.32 14.75
CA PRO A 354 10.58 5.62 14.87
C PRO A 354 9.67 5.98 13.69
N LEU A 355 9.86 5.37 12.51
CA LEU A 355 8.99 5.54 11.35
C LEU A 355 7.79 4.58 11.34
N GLY A 356 7.69 3.69 12.35
CA GLY A 356 6.61 2.71 12.45
C GLY A 356 6.84 1.44 11.64
N ARG A 357 8.03 1.25 11.06
CA ARG A 357 8.41 0.02 10.35
C ARG A 357 8.71 -1.07 11.37
N ARG A 358 8.16 -2.26 11.17
CA ARG A 358 8.39 -3.40 12.07
C ARG A 358 9.82 -3.93 11.92
N THR A 359 10.61 -3.87 12.98
CA THR A 359 12.01 -4.30 12.98
C THR A 359 12.20 -5.73 13.44
N HIS A 360 11.36 -6.20 14.36
CA HIS A 360 11.47 -7.55 14.91
C HIS A 360 10.10 -8.16 15.16
N LYS A 361 10.04 -9.48 14.97
CA LYS A 361 8.97 -10.37 15.40
C LYS A 361 9.55 -11.44 16.30
N ILE A 362 9.02 -11.60 17.52
CA ILE A 362 9.51 -12.51 18.54
C ILE A 362 8.42 -13.55 18.82
N LEU A 363 8.66 -14.78 18.38
CA LEU A 363 7.71 -15.90 18.41
C LEU A 363 7.96 -16.80 19.62
N TRP A 364 6.95 -16.97 20.47
CA TRP A 364 6.98 -17.84 21.62
C TRP A 364 6.13 -19.09 21.38
N ARG A 365 6.78 -20.25 21.26
CA ARG A 365 6.12 -21.55 21.08
C ARG A 365 5.99 -22.30 22.40
N TYR A 366 4.96 -23.15 22.52
CA TYR A 366 4.80 -24.00 23.71
C TYR A 366 5.95 -24.97 23.91
N ASN A 367 6.48 -25.51 22.83
CA ASN A 367 7.50 -26.60 22.84
C ASN A 367 8.94 -26.06 22.69
N ALA A 368 9.17 -24.75 22.79
CA ALA A 368 10.48 -24.16 22.69
C ALA A 368 10.82 -23.35 23.95
N PRO A 369 11.98 -23.59 24.61
CA PRO A 369 12.37 -22.88 25.84
C PRO A 369 12.73 -21.42 25.58
N GLN A 370 13.22 -21.11 24.39
CA GLN A 370 13.59 -19.75 23.96
C GLN A 370 12.70 -19.32 22.78
N PRO A 371 12.38 -18.03 22.68
CA PRO A 371 11.67 -17.52 21.53
C PRO A 371 12.54 -17.60 20.27
N GLU A 372 11.90 -17.45 19.12
CA GLU A 372 12.54 -17.19 17.85
C GLU A 372 12.38 -15.70 17.52
N THR A 373 13.46 -15.05 17.15
CA THR A 373 13.42 -13.65 16.73
C THR A 373 13.70 -13.54 15.24
N ILE A 374 12.75 -12.97 14.51
CA ILE A 374 12.91 -12.63 13.09
C ILE A 374 13.15 -11.13 13.00
N ARG A 375 14.29 -10.75 12.44
CA ARG A 375 14.66 -9.37 12.13
C ARG A 375 14.16 -9.02 10.72
N PHE A 376 13.65 -7.81 10.54
CA PHE A 376 13.22 -7.25 9.27
C PHE A 376 14.05 -6.02 8.94
N ASP A 377 14.63 -5.99 7.75
CA ASP A 377 15.44 -4.87 7.26
C ASP A 377 14.63 -4.06 6.24
N TRP A 378 14.80 -2.75 6.26
CA TRP A 378 13.99 -1.81 5.48
C TRP A 378 14.84 -0.88 4.63
N GLN A 379 14.38 -0.66 3.40
CA GLN A 379 14.85 0.38 2.49
C GLN A 379 13.69 1.36 2.25
N GLY A 380 13.76 2.57 2.79
CA GLY A 380 12.61 3.45 2.82
C GLY A 380 11.41 2.76 3.48
N LEU A 381 10.29 2.66 2.80
CA LEU A 381 9.08 1.97 3.26
C LEU A 381 8.90 0.57 2.64
N GLN A 382 9.92 0.05 1.94
CA GLN A 382 9.91 -1.31 1.39
C GLN A 382 10.66 -2.27 2.32
N LEU A 383 10.08 -3.46 2.53
CA LEU A 383 10.75 -4.55 3.24
C LEU A 383 11.91 -5.06 2.38
N ALA A 384 13.15 -4.81 2.83
CA ALA A 384 14.35 -5.18 2.08
C ALA A 384 14.80 -6.61 2.35
N GLY A 385 14.54 -7.15 3.54
CA GLY A 385 14.92 -8.52 3.86
C GLY A 385 14.51 -8.97 5.26
N GLU A 386 14.79 -10.24 5.53
CA GLU A 386 14.53 -10.87 6.84
C GLU A 386 15.59 -11.91 7.20
N GLN A 387 15.74 -12.14 8.50
CA GLN A 387 16.64 -13.14 9.06
C GLN A 387 16.11 -13.66 10.39
N SER A 388 16.08 -14.99 10.56
CA SER A 388 15.75 -15.64 11.83
C SER A 388 17.02 -15.89 12.65
N ASP A 389 16.95 -15.71 13.97
CA ASP A 389 18.01 -16.10 14.89
C ASP A 389 18.20 -17.63 15.03
N ARG A 390 17.25 -18.39 14.52
CA ARG A 390 17.36 -19.87 14.41
C ARG A 390 18.20 -20.31 13.21
N GLU A 391 18.26 -19.49 12.18
CA GLU A 391 19.03 -19.68 10.97
C GLU A 391 19.90 -18.43 10.71
N PRO A 392 20.88 -18.15 11.59
CA PRO A 392 21.61 -16.88 11.57
C PRO A 392 22.50 -16.72 10.34
N ASP A 393 22.81 -17.82 9.64
CA ASP A 393 23.58 -17.83 8.41
C ASP A 393 22.71 -17.71 7.16
N HIS A 394 21.38 -17.73 7.30
CA HIS A 394 20.44 -17.64 6.20
C HIS A 394 19.76 -16.26 6.20
N TYR A 395 20.06 -15.44 5.20
CA TYR A 395 19.44 -14.13 4.99
C TYR A 395 18.60 -14.12 3.72
N VAL A 396 17.39 -13.59 3.79
CA VAL A 396 16.50 -13.43 2.65
C VAL A 396 16.42 -11.95 2.29
N GLN A 397 16.80 -11.62 1.05
CA GLN A 397 16.65 -10.28 0.48
C GLN A 397 15.50 -10.26 -0.51
N TYR A 398 14.68 -9.22 -0.47
CA TYR A 398 13.60 -8.97 -1.41
C TYR A 398 13.97 -7.90 -2.41
N VAL A 399 13.65 -8.12 -3.69
CA VAL A 399 13.82 -7.15 -4.77
C VAL A 399 12.45 -6.94 -5.41
N TYR A 400 12.09 -5.68 -5.64
CA TYR A 400 10.80 -5.28 -6.18
C TYR A 400 10.93 -4.72 -7.59
N THR A 401 9.83 -4.76 -8.34
CA THR A 401 9.69 -4.04 -9.60
C THR A 401 9.82 -2.54 -9.33
N GLU A 402 10.50 -1.82 -10.20
CA GLU A 402 10.76 -0.39 -10.04
C GLU A 402 9.48 0.42 -9.82
N GLY A 403 9.53 1.33 -8.84
CA GLY A 403 8.39 2.20 -8.49
C GLY A 403 7.16 1.46 -7.97
N SER A 404 7.31 0.21 -7.53
CA SER A 404 6.23 -0.66 -7.12
C SER A 404 6.61 -1.47 -5.89
N TYR A 405 5.62 -2.04 -5.21
CA TYR A 405 5.78 -3.03 -4.15
C TYR A 405 5.54 -4.47 -4.67
N GLU A 406 5.42 -4.63 -5.99
CA GLU A 406 5.34 -5.95 -6.63
C GLU A 406 6.70 -6.67 -6.51
N PRO A 407 6.78 -7.84 -5.86
CA PRO A 407 8.03 -8.57 -5.72
C PRO A 407 8.48 -9.12 -7.09
N LEU A 408 9.74 -8.87 -7.41
CA LEU A 408 10.40 -9.33 -8.63
C LEU A 408 11.25 -10.58 -8.38
N ALA A 409 12.09 -10.51 -7.37
CA ALA A 409 13.01 -11.58 -7.03
C ALA A 409 13.24 -11.65 -5.52
N ARG A 410 13.67 -12.83 -5.09
CA ARG A 410 14.17 -13.13 -3.75
C ARG A 410 15.57 -13.68 -3.87
N VAL A 411 16.46 -13.19 -3.04
CA VAL A 411 17.85 -13.66 -2.96
C VAL A 411 18.06 -14.29 -1.59
N ASP A 412 18.23 -15.61 -1.57
CA ASP A 412 18.54 -16.37 -0.38
C ASP A 412 20.06 -16.52 -0.29
N SER A 413 20.64 -16.08 0.81
CA SER A 413 22.08 -16.18 1.06
C SER A 413 22.32 -17.11 2.24
N VAL A 414 23.16 -18.10 2.04
CA VAL A 414 23.62 -18.99 3.07
C VAL A 414 25.16 -18.95 3.06
N PHE A 415 25.76 -18.33 4.09
CA PHE A 415 27.17 -17.96 4.10
C PHE A 415 27.55 -17.07 2.90
N ASP A 416 28.50 -17.50 2.06
CA ASP A 416 28.96 -16.78 0.88
C ASP A 416 28.18 -17.16 -0.40
N ASP A 417 27.35 -18.20 -0.34
CA ASP A 417 26.53 -18.65 -1.47
C ASP A 417 25.22 -17.85 -1.54
N CYS A 418 24.78 -17.61 -2.76
CA CYS A 418 23.60 -16.80 -3.05
C CYS A 418 22.75 -17.48 -4.14
N GLU A 419 21.52 -17.78 -3.80
CA GLU A 419 20.53 -18.34 -4.73
C GLU A 419 19.46 -17.29 -5.04
N ILE A 420 19.14 -17.14 -6.33
CA ILE A 420 18.16 -16.18 -6.82
C ILE A 420 16.90 -16.93 -7.23
N TYR A 421 15.76 -16.44 -6.77
CA TYR A 421 14.44 -16.94 -7.09
C TYR A 421 13.58 -15.82 -7.64
N TRP A 422 12.71 -16.11 -8.61
CA TRP A 422 11.85 -15.12 -9.26
C TRP A 422 10.39 -15.31 -8.86
N TYR A 423 9.74 -14.18 -8.56
CA TYR A 423 8.32 -14.14 -8.31
C TYR A 423 7.53 -14.02 -9.60
N HIS A 424 6.46 -14.78 -9.70
CA HIS A 424 5.40 -14.62 -10.67
C HIS A 424 4.14 -14.24 -9.91
N THR A 425 3.54 -13.10 -10.30
CA THR A 425 2.48 -12.45 -9.53
C THR A 425 1.22 -12.30 -10.34
N GLU A 426 0.09 -12.22 -9.66
CA GLU A 426 -1.16 -11.70 -10.22
C GLU A 426 -1.04 -10.19 -10.49
N LEU A 427 -2.05 -9.58 -11.13
CA LEU A 427 -2.00 -8.14 -11.51
C LEU A 427 -1.89 -7.19 -10.30
N ASN A 428 -2.38 -7.61 -9.15
CA ASN A 428 -2.28 -6.90 -7.87
C ASN A 428 -0.94 -7.13 -7.13
N GLY A 429 0.01 -7.85 -7.76
CA GLY A 429 1.32 -8.16 -7.16
C GLY A 429 1.31 -9.31 -6.15
N LEU A 430 0.18 -10.03 -5.98
CA LEU A 430 0.13 -11.22 -5.13
C LEU A 430 0.97 -12.34 -5.74
N PRO A 431 2.01 -12.86 -5.06
CA PRO A 431 2.80 -13.98 -5.57
C PRO A 431 1.95 -15.24 -5.71
N GLU A 432 1.89 -15.81 -6.91
CA GLU A 432 1.25 -17.10 -7.15
C GLU A 432 2.27 -18.24 -7.28
N ARG A 433 3.50 -17.90 -7.66
CA ARG A 433 4.57 -18.88 -7.93
C ARG A 433 5.94 -18.23 -7.71
N VAL A 434 6.90 -19.07 -7.28
CA VAL A 434 8.32 -18.73 -7.23
C VAL A 434 9.08 -19.79 -8.00
N THR A 435 10.05 -19.37 -8.84
CA THR A 435 10.89 -20.28 -9.65
C THR A 435 12.37 -20.06 -9.35
N ASP A 436 13.16 -21.11 -9.52
CA ASP A 436 14.62 -21.06 -9.46
C ASP A 436 15.25 -20.53 -10.77
N ALA A 437 16.58 -20.50 -10.83
CA ALA A 437 17.33 -20.04 -12.00
C ALA A 437 17.09 -20.88 -13.26
N ASP A 438 16.77 -22.16 -13.12
CA ASP A 438 16.47 -23.08 -14.21
C ASP A 438 15.00 -23.02 -14.64
N GLY A 439 14.17 -22.25 -13.94
CA GLY A 439 12.75 -22.08 -14.21
C GLY A 439 11.85 -23.14 -13.56
N HIS A 440 12.38 -23.97 -12.64
CA HIS A 440 11.57 -24.92 -11.91
C HIS A 440 10.77 -24.21 -10.80
N THR A 441 9.51 -24.57 -10.65
CA THR A 441 8.68 -24.04 -9.57
C THR A 441 9.11 -24.61 -8.23
N VAL A 442 9.58 -23.75 -7.32
CA VAL A 442 10.00 -24.13 -5.96
C VAL A 442 8.92 -23.86 -4.91
N TRP A 443 8.02 -22.91 -5.18
CA TRP A 443 6.87 -22.61 -4.34
C TRP A 443 5.67 -22.18 -5.20
N ARG A 444 4.46 -22.50 -4.73
CA ARG A 444 3.20 -22.14 -5.35
C ARG A 444 2.16 -21.86 -4.28
N GLY A 445 1.38 -20.78 -4.43
CA GLY A 445 0.26 -20.40 -3.57
C GLY A 445 -1.06 -20.32 -4.31
N GLN A 446 -2.15 -20.66 -3.59
CA GLN A 446 -3.53 -20.43 -4.01
C GLN A 446 -4.23 -19.62 -2.93
N PHE A 447 -5.00 -18.63 -3.33
CA PHE A 447 -5.57 -17.64 -2.44
C PHE A 447 -7.04 -17.40 -2.74
N SER A 448 -7.80 -17.01 -1.72
CA SER A 448 -9.13 -16.45 -1.90
C SER A 448 -9.05 -15.07 -2.58
N THR A 449 -10.19 -14.57 -3.04
CA THR A 449 -10.31 -13.21 -3.62
C THR A 449 -9.70 -12.11 -2.72
N TRP A 450 -9.76 -12.28 -1.40
CA TRP A 450 -9.24 -11.33 -0.40
C TRP A 450 -7.84 -11.69 0.11
N GLY A 451 -7.13 -12.58 -0.57
CA GLY A 451 -5.72 -12.89 -0.29
C GLY A 451 -5.50 -13.89 0.86
N LYS A 452 -6.56 -14.52 1.41
CA LYS A 452 -6.38 -15.59 2.38
C LYS A 452 -5.70 -16.78 1.69
N THR A 453 -4.65 -17.31 2.30
CA THR A 453 -3.95 -18.50 1.81
C THR A 453 -4.87 -19.71 1.97
N GLU A 454 -5.22 -20.35 0.85
CA GLU A 454 -6.01 -21.59 0.83
C GLU A 454 -5.10 -22.82 0.73
N ARG A 455 -4.03 -22.72 -0.04
CA ARG A 455 -3.08 -23.81 -0.24
C ARG A 455 -1.71 -23.25 -0.59
N GLU A 456 -0.67 -23.88 -0.03
CA GLU A 456 0.72 -23.68 -0.43
C GLU A 456 1.37 -25.02 -0.74
N LEU A 457 2.24 -25.04 -1.75
CA LEU A 457 3.07 -26.18 -2.11
C LEU A 457 4.50 -25.67 -2.28
N SER A 458 5.45 -26.39 -1.69
CA SER A 458 6.87 -26.08 -1.84
C SER A 458 7.68 -27.36 -2.00
N VAL A 459 8.84 -27.23 -2.63
CA VAL A 459 9.83 -28.33 -2.68
C VAL A 459 10.47 -28.51 -1.30
N PRO A 460 10.96 -29.71 -0.96
CA PRO A 460 11.56 -29.99 0.36
C PRO A 460 12.76 -29.09 0.70
N GLN A 461 13.48 -28.59 -0.30
CA GLN A 461 14.64 -27.73 -0.14
C GLN A 461 14.29 -26.27 0.22
N TRP A 462 13.02 -25.88 0.07
CA TRP A 462 12.54 -24.55 0.39
C TRP A 462 12.41 -24.37 1.92
N GLN A 463 13.43 -23.78 2.55
CA GLN A 463 13.55 -23.74 4.02
C GLN A 463 12.81 -22.53 4.62
N VAL A 464 13.08 -21.31 4.13
CA VAL A 464 12.42 -20.12 4.63
C VAL A 464 11.10 -19.89 3.88
N PRO A 465 9.95 -19.88 4.57
CA PRO A 465 8.65 -19.75 3.94
C PRO A 465 8.52 -18.47 3.12
N GLN A 466 7.72 -18.52 2.06
CA GLN A 466 7.33 -17.35 1.28
C GLN A 466 6.14 -16.67 1.98
N ASN A 467 6.35 -15.43 2.51
CA ASN A 467 5.37 -14.71 3.32
C ASN A 467 4.84 -13.43 2.67
N LEU A 468 5.39 -12.99 1.53
CA LEU A 468 4.83 -11.83 0.82
C LEU A 468 3.41 -12.15 0.30
N ARG A 469 2.50 -11.16 0.40
CA ARG A 469 1.10 -11.27 -0.04
C ARG A 469 0.78 -10.14 -1.01
N PHE A 470 -0.34 -9.46 -0.92
CA PHE A 470 -0.59 -8.27 -1.71
C PHE A 470 0.56 -7.26 -1.54
N GLN A 471 0.74 -6.36 -2.49
CA GLN A 471 1.84 -5.39 -2.43
C GLN A 471 1.90 -4.70 -1.05
N GLY A 472 3.09 -4.74 -0.43
CA GLY A 472 3.33 -4.21 0.91
C GLY A 472 2.92 -5.13 2.07
N GLN A 473 2.31 -6.29 1.81
CA GLN A 473 1.83 -7.21 2.84
C GLN A 473 2.80 -8.38 3.10
N TYR A 474 2.93 -8.73 4.38
CA TYR A 474 3.69 -9.87 4.87
C TYR A 474 2.81 -10.75 5.77
N LEU A 475 2.66 -12.03 5.45
CA LEU A 475 1.89 -12.99 6.24
C LEU A 475 2.57 -13.30 7.57
N ASP A 476 1.87 -13.07 8.66
CA ASP A 476 2.19 -13.59 9.98
C ASP A 476 1.45 -14.90 10.19
N ARG A 477 2.19 -16.01 10.01
CA ARG A 477 1.62 -17.38 9.99
C ARG A 477 0.98 -17.78 11.31
N GLU A 478 1.50 -17.27 12.42
CA GLU A 478 1.00 -17.50 13.76
C GLU A 478 -0.40 -16.90 14.00
N SER A 479 -0.71 -15.77 13.39
CA SER A 479 -2.00 -15.09 13.54
C SER A 479 -2.92 -15.24 12.34
N GLY A 480 -2.35 -15.52 11.15
CA GLY A 480 -3.04 -15.51 9.88
C GLY A 480 -3.37 -14.10 9.36
N LEU A 481 -2.86 -13.06 10.03
CA LEU A 481 -2.98 -11.67 9.59
C LEU A 481 -1.83 -11.31 8.66
N HIS A 482 -2.02 -10.27 7.86
CA HIS A 482 -0.95 -9.71 7.03
C HIS A 482 -0.50 -8.37 7.64
N TYR A 483 0.78 -8.29 8.02
CA TYR A 483 1.41 -7.03 8.36
C TYR A 483 1.50 -6.15 7.11
N ASN A 484 0.97 -4.95 7.15
CA ASN A 484 0.91 -4.01 6.04
C ASN A 484 1.38 -2.62 6.49
N LEU A 485 2.66 -2.52 6.89
CA LEU A 485 3.38 -1.35 7.37
C LEU A 485 2.67 -0.66 8.56
N PHE A 486 1.70 0.21 8.32
CA PHE A 486 1.03 0.97 9.39
C PHE A 486 -0.19 0.29 9.98
N ARG A 487 -0.69 -0.79 9.36
CA ARG A 487 -1.85 -1.57 9.84
C ARG A 487 -1.64 -3.07 9.65
N TYR A 488 -2.54 -3.85 10.26
CA TYR A 488 -2.66 -5.28 10.03
C TYR A 488 -3.93 -5.57 9.25
N TYR A 489 -3.81 -6.33 8.19
CA TYR A 489 -4.91 -6.75 7.33
C TYR A 489 -5.37 -8.15 7.69
N ASP A 490 -6.69 -8.35 7.86
CA ASP A 490 -7.32 -9.65 8.04
C ASP A 490 -7.87 -10.16 6.70
N PRO A 491 -7.22 -11.16 6.06
CA PRO A 491 -7.67 -11.65 4.75
C PRO A 491 -8.97 -12.45 4.81
N VAL A 492 -9.41 -12.89 6.01
CA VAL A 492 -10.72 -13.53 6.22
C VAL A 492 -11.81 -12.46 6.20
N ALA A 493 -11.60 -11.36 6.88
CA ALA A 493 -12.53 -10.24 6.92
C ALA A 493 -12.44 -9.33 5.68
N GLY A 494 -11.32 -9.35 4.94
CA GLY A 494 -11.07 -8.47 3.80
C GLY A 494 -10.89 -7.01 4.19
N ARG A 495 -10.37 -6.74 5.40
CA ARG A 495 -10.25 -5.39 5.96
C ARG A 495 -9.13 -5.27 6.99
N TYR A 496 -8.81 -4.04 7.37
CA TYR A 496 -7.86 -3.77 8.44
C TYR A 496 -8.44 -4.01 9.84
N THR A 497 -7.56 -4.35 10.79
CA THR A 497 -7.91 -4.62 12.19
C THR A 497 -8.08 -3.36 13.03
N GLN A 498 -7.65 -2.22 12.53
CA GLN A 498 -7.69 -0.93 13.20
C GLN A 498 -8.03 0.19 12.22
N MET A 499 -8.51 1.30 12.76
CA MET A 499 -8.84 2.49 12.00
C MET A 499 -7.59 3.05 11.30
N ASP A 500 -7.80 3.67 10.14
CA ASP A 500 -6.73 4.34 9.41
C ASP A 500 -6.08 5.43 10.28
N PRO A 501 -4.74 5.40 10.46
CA PRO A 501 -4.04 6.44 11.24
C PRO A 501 -4.23 7.86 10.69
N ILE A 502 -4.47 7.99 9.37
CA ILE A 502 -4.74 9.28 8.71
C ILE A 502 -6.25 9.62 8.66
N GLY A 503 -7.09 8.80 9.30
CA GLY A 503 -8.53 9.04 9.42
C GLY A 503 -9.24 9.12 8.06
N LEU A 504 -10.07 10.15 7.86
CA LEU A 504 -10.81 10.33 6.61
C LEU A 504 -9.93 10.66 5.39
N ALA A 505 -8.67 11.03 5.57
CA ALA A 505 -7.73 11.20 4.47
C ALA A 505 -7.47 9.88 3.73
N GLY A 506 -7.57 8.73 4.45
CA GLY A 506 -7.51 7.40 3.86
C GLY A 506 -8.84 6.92 3.26
N GLY A 507 -9.94 7.68 3.41
CA GLY A 507 -11.26 7.34 2.87
C GLY A 507 -12.38 7.33 3.92
N ILE A 508 -13.62 7.27 3.43
CA ILE A 508 -14.82 7.32 4.30
C ILE A 508 -14.93 6.08 5.18
N ASN A 509 -14.59 4.90 4.65
CA ASN A 509 -14.50 3.68 5.44
C ASN A 509 -13.08 3.49 5.96
N THR A 510 -12.85 3.92 7.19
CA THR A 510 -11.52 3.95 7.82
C THR A 510 -10.93 2.58 8.16
N TYR A 511 -11.64 1.49 7.92
CA TYR A 511 -11.16 0.10 8.10
C TYR A 511 -11.05 -0.69 6.80
N SER A 512 -11.54 -0.15 5.67
CA SER A 512 -11.48 -0.88 4.41
C SER A 512 -10.04 -1.06 3.92
N TYR A 513 -9.81 -2.14 3.19
CA TYR A 513 -8.63 -2.33 2.35
C TYR A 513 -8.91 -1.62 1.01
N VAL A 514 -9.13 -2.35 -0.06
CA VAL A 514 -9.43 -1.79 -1.39
C VAL A 514 -10.81 -2.25 -1.87
N GLY A 515 -11.43 -1.53 -2.79
CA GLY A 515 -12.75 -1.89 -3.33
C GLY A 515 -12.70 -3.11 -4.25
N ASP A 516 -11.65 -3.21 -5.08
CA ASP A 516 -11.39 -4.34 -5.96
C ASP A 516 -9.97 -4.91 -5.71
N PRO A 517 -9.83 -5.98 -4.91
CA PRO A 517 -8.54 -6.56 -4.57
C PRO A 517 -7.84 -7.27 -5.72
N LEU A 518 -8.48 -7.42 -6.89
CA LEU A 518 -7.87 -8.07 -8.06
C LEU A 518 -6.88 -7.17 -8.78
N VAL A 519 -7.07 -5.84 -8.67
CA VAL A 519 -6.27 -4.86 -9.42
C VAL A 519 -5.74 -3.72 -8.57
N TRP A 520 -6.34 -3.48 -7.39
CA TRP A 520 -5.99 -2.36 -6.53
C TRP A 520 -5.21 -2.83 -5.31
N VAL A 521 -4.30 -1.98 -4.83
CA VAL A 521 -3.40 -2.30 -3.72
C VAL A 521 -3.24 -1.11 -2.79
N ASP A 522 -2.96 -1.38 -1.53
CA ASP A 522 -2.59 -0.41 -0.50
C ASP A 522 -1.27 -0.84 0.16
N PRO A 523 -0.11 -0.46 -0.41
CA PRO A 523 1.19 -0.93 0.07
C PRO A 523 1.57 -0.47 1.47
N TRP A 524 0.98 0.63 1.94
CA TRP A 524 1.32 1.22 3.24
C TRP A 524 0.29 0.95 4.34
N GLY A 525 -0.89 0.46 3.98
CA GLY A 525 -1.98 0.36 4.94
C GLY A 525 -2.51 1.73 5.37
N LEU A 526 -2.51 2.73 4.48
CA LEU A 526 -2.98 4.09 4.71
C LEU A 526 -4.06 4.55 3.72
N MET A 527 -4.35 3.74 2.71
CA MET A 527 -5.37 4.07 1.73
C MET A 527 -6.53 3.09 1.86
N SER A 528 -7.70 3.58 2.23
CA SER A 528 -8.90 2.90 1.81
C SER A 528 -9.20 3.41 0.41
N CYS A 529 -9.36 2.52 -0.54
CA CYS A 529 -9.69 2.89 -1.87
C CYS A 529 -10.96 3.71 -1.99
N GLY A 530 -10.78 5.04 -1.95
CA GLY A 530 -11.50 5.82 -2.91
C GLY A 530 -10.56 5.95 -4.10
N SER A 531 -11.00 5.67 -5.31
CA SER A 531 -10.23 6.04 -6.49
C SER A 531 -9.78 7.51 -6.31
N ASP A 532 -8.65 7.91 -6.91
CA ASP A 532 -8.29 9.33 -7.01
C ASP A 532 -9.52 10.21 -7.33
N ALA A 533 -10.46 9.66 -8.09
CA ALA A 533 -11.77 10.26 -8.37
C ALA A 533 -12.65 10.48 -7.13
N VAL A 534 -12.54 9.67 -6.08
CA VAL A 534 -13.29 9.89 -4.81
C VAL A 534 -12.60 10.96 -3.97
N LEU A 535 -11.27 10.96 -3.90
CA LEU A 535 -10.50 12.03 -3.25
C LEU A 535 -10.74 13.36 -3.95
N LEU A 536 -10.67 13.37 -5.28
CA LEU A 536 -11.01 14.53 -6.09
C LEU A 536 -12.45 15.02 -5.78
N ARG A 537 -13.43 14.12 -5.78
CA ARG A 537 -14.83 14.44 -5.42
C ARG A 537 -14.94 15.10 -4.04
N GLN A 538 -14.28 14.52 -3.04
CA GLN A 538 -14.30 15.06 -1.67
C GLN A 538 -13.66 16.45 -1.60
N ASN A 539 -12.54 16.65 -2.27
CA ASN A 539 -11.86 17.94 -2.35
C ASN A 539 -12.71 18.99 -3.08
N MET A 540 -13.37 18.62 -4.19
CA MET A 540 -14.29 19.49 -4.91
C MET A 540 -15.47 19.94 -4.04
N ILE A 541 -16.12 19.00 -3.33
CA ILE A 541 -17.25 19.29 -2.43
C ILE A 541 -16.80 20.17 -1.25
N ARG A 542 -15.62 19.89 -0.68
CA ARG A 542 -15.06 20.67 0.43
C ARG A 542 -14.82 22.13 0.04
N GLU A 543 -14.39 22.38 -1.18
CA GLU A 543 -14.18 23.72 -1.72
C GLU A 543 -15.45 24.36 -2.31
N GLY A 544 -16.63 23.76 -2.02
CA GLY A 544 -17.92 24.35 -2.34
C GLY A 544 -18.40 24.11 -3.76
N ILE A 545 -17.76 23.23 -4.53
CA ILE A 545 -18.25 22.82 -5.85
C ILE A 545 -19.47 21.93 -5.66
N GLU A 546 -20.65 22.38 -6.08
CA GLU A 546 -21.90 21.65 -5.92
C GLU A 546 -21.91 20.35 -6.73
N GLU A 547 -22.22 19.26 -6.08
CA GLU A 547 -22.40 17.96 -6.72
C GLU A 547 -23.72 17.94 -7.49
N PRO A 548 -23.71 17.65 -8.82
CA PRO A 548 -24.94 17.58 -9.61
C PRO A 548 -25.89 16.49 -9.10
N SER A 549 -27.21 16.71 -9.22
CA SER A 549 -28.25 15.78 -8.78
C SER A 549 -28.37 14.49 -9.63
N PHE A 550 -27.74 14.44 -10.80
CA PHE A 550 -27.67 13.22 -11.61
C PHE A 550 -26.50 12.32 -11.18
N GLN A 551 -26.56 11.03 -11.51
CA GLN A 551 -25.46 10.10 -11.28
C GLN A 551 -24.20 10.59 -12.01
N ASN A 552 -23.16 10.94 -11.26
CA ASN A 552 -21.96 11.59 -11.77
C ASN A 552 -20.67 10.90 -11.29
N SER A 553 -19.57 11.17 -12.00
CA SER A 553 -18.21 10.85 -11.62
C SER A 553 -17.40 12.14 -11.50
N ALA A 554 -16.59 12.29 -10.47
CA ALA A 554 -15.53 13.27 -10.45
C ALA A 554 -14.46 12.83 -11.46
N HIS A 555 -14.12 13.72 -12.39
CA HIS A 555 -13.16 13.46 -13.44
C HIS A 555 -11.95 14.37 -13.28
N HIS A 556 -10.75 13.78 -13.25
CA HIS A 556 -9.50 14.53 -13.28
C HIS A 556 -9.25 15.12 -14.66
N ILE A 557 -9.01 16.41 -14.73
CA ILE A 557 -8.60 17.10 -15.98
C ILE A 557 -7.25 16.55 -16.43
N VAL A 558 -6.24 16.57 -15.54
CA VAL A 558 -5.01 15.79 -15.70
C VAL A 558 -5.23 14.44 -15.05
N MET A 559 -5.37 13.40 -15.85
CA MET A 559 -5.76 12.05 -15.38
C MET A 559 -4.74 11.43 -14.43
N SER A 560 -5.14 11.13 -13.20
CA SER A 560 -4.27 10.62 -12.12
C SER A 560 -3.64 9.25 -12.44
N ASN A 561 -4.37 8.36 -13.09
CA ASN A 561 -3.94 6.97 -13.37
C ASN A 561 -3.64 6.67 -14.84
N SER A 562 -3.53 7.69 -15.69
CA SER A 562 -3.25 7.47 -17.11
C SER A 562 -1.77 7.16 -17.34
N SER A 563 -1.46 6.08 -18.08
CA SER A 563 -0.12 5.75 -18.57
C SER A 563 0.28 6.51 -19.84
N ASP A 564 -0.58 7.41 -20.35
CA ASP A 564 -0.28 8.27 -21.49
C ASP A 564 0.85 9.24 -21.14
N ALA A 565 1.90 9.28 -21.94
CA ALA A 565 3.10 10.08 -21.66
C ALA A 565 2.81 11.57 -21.43
N ARG A 566 1.78 12.14 -22.09
CA ARG A 566 1.32 13.52 -21.91
C ARG A 566 0.75 13.74 -20.52
N MET A 567 -0.07 12.78 -20.03
CA MET A 567 -0.64 12.83 -18.70
C MET A 567 0.42 12.59 -17.62
N VAL A 568 1.38 11.70 -17.88
CA VAL A 568 2.54 11.49 -16.99
C VAL A 568 3.34 12.80 -16.84
N ALA A 569 3.68 13.46 -17.95
CA ALA A 569 4.41 14.74 -17.93
C ALA A 569 3.66 15.84 -17.19
N LEU A 570 2.34 15.90 -17.32
CA LEU A 570 1.52 16.88 -16.58
C LEU A 570 1.41 16.55 -15.09
N ARG A 571 1.36 15.28 -14.71
CA ARG A 571 1.43 14.89 -13.29
C ARG A 571 2.76 15.30 -12.66
N GLN A 572 3.87 15.05 -13.34
CA GLN A 572 5.18 15.51 -12.88
C GLN A 572 5.17 17.04 -12.66
N LYS A 573 4.58 17.79 -13.57
CA LYS A 573 4.47 19.24 -13.45
C LYS A 573 3.57 19.69 -12.29
N ILE A 574 2.53 18.94 -11.98
CA ILE A 574 1.69 19.13 -10.77
C ILE A 574 2.55 18.93 -9.50
N GLU A 575 3.35 17.86 -9.47
CA GLU A 575 4.30 17.59 -8.37
C GLU A 575 5.38 18.68 -8.27
N ASP A 576 5.98 19.09 -9.39
CA ASP A 576 7.01 20.14 -9.43
C ASP A 576 6.51 21.49 -8.89
N PHE A 577 5.20 21.74 -8.97
CA PHE A 577 4.55 22.93 -8.41
C PHE A 577 4.02 22.73 -6.98
N ASP A 578 4.31 21.58 -6.34
CA ASP A 578 3.80 21.20 -5.02
C ASP A 578 2.25 21.24 -4.94
N LEU A 579 1.59 20.81 -6.02
CA LEU A 579 0.14 20.75 -6.14
C LEU A 579 -0.35 19.29 -5.96
N ASP A 580 -1.58 19.14 -5.44
CA ASP A 580 -2.21 17.83 -5.30
C ASP A 580 -2.94 17.42 -6.59
N ILE A 581 -2.62 16.26 -7.16
CA ILE A 581 -3.33 15.70 -8.32
C ILE A 581 -4.83 15.56 -8.07
N ASN A 582 -5.25 15.34 -6.82
CA ASN A 582 -6.64 15.25 -6.37
C ASN A 582 -7.19 16.60 -5.89
N GLY A 583 -6.45 17.70 -6.12
CA GLY A 583 -6.92 19.06 -5.81
C GLY A 583 -8.20 19.42 -6.59
N TYR A 584 -9.11 20.14 -5.96
CA TYR A 584 -10.40 20.54 -6.54
C TYR A 584 -10.28 21.20 -7.92
N TYR A 585 -9.21 21.95 -8.13
CA TYR A 585 -8.88 22.65 -9.39
C TYR A 585 -8.62 21.68 -10.56
N ASN A 586 -8.24 20.44 -10.29
CA ASN A 586 -8.03 19.39 -11.30
C ASN A 586 -9.31 18.58 -11.57
N GLY A 587 -10.49 19.06 -11.16
CA GLY A 587 -11.71 18.28 -11.16
C GLY A 587 -12.89 18.89 -11.89
N VAL A 588 -13.77 18.00 -12.43
CA VAL A 588 -15.09 18.33 -12.96
C VAL A 588 -16.07 17.19 -12.76
N PHE A 589 -17.34 17.49 -12.39
CA PHE A 589 -18.38 16.47 -12.29
C PHE A 589 -19.02 16.18 -13.64
N LEU A 590 -19.03 14.92 -14.06
CA LEU A 590 -19.59 14.49 -15.36
C LEU A 590 -20.58 13.36 -15.20
N PRO A 591 -21.64 13.27 -16.06
CA PRO A 591 -22.52 12.10 -16.08
C PRO A 591 -21.71 10.80 -16.29
N THR A 592 -21.98 9.77 -15.50
CA THR A 592 -21.21 8.51 -15.55
C THR A 592 -21.25 7.84 -16.92
N SER A 593 -22.35 8.01 -17.68
CA SER A 593 -22.55 7.39 -18.98
C SER A 593 -23.42 8.20 -19.91
N SER A 594 -23.42 7.86 -21.21
CA SER A 594 -24.32 8.47 -22.19
C SER A 594 -25.80 8.24 -21.87
N LYS A 595 -26.14 7.16 -21.19
CA LYS A 595 -27.51 6.87 -20.72
C LYS A 595 -27.93 7.83 -19.61
N VAL A 596 -27.04 8.10 -18.65
CA VAL A 596 -27.26 9.06 -17.56
C VAL A 596 -27.35 10.48 -18.12
N LYS A 597 -26.46 10.85 -19.06
CA LYS A 597 -26.53 12.13 -19.78
C LYS A 597 -27.92 12.33 -20.42
N ALA A 598 -28.40 11.34 -21.19
CA ALA A 598 -29.68 11.42 -21.84
C ALA A 598 -30.86 11.52 -20.85
N ALA A 599 -30.80 10.77 -19.74
CA ALA A 599 -31.86 10.79 -18.71
C ALA A 599 -31.89 12.09 -17.89
N SER A 600 -30.74 12.71 -17.66
CA SER A 600 -30.64 13.96 -16.88
C SER A 600 -30.88 15.23 -17.70
N GLY A 601 -30.88 15.13 -19.03
CA GLY A 601 -31.04 16.28 -19.94
C GLY A 601 -29.84 17.26 -19.91
N THR A 602 -28.73 16.88 -19.29
CA THR A 602 -27.52 17.72 -19.22
C THR A 602 -26.78 17.78 -20.56
N ASN A 603 -26.21 18.92 -20.89
CA ASN A 603 -25.34 19.08 -22.06
C ASN A 603 -23.91 18.61 -21.83
N LEU A 604 -23.51 18.29 -20.57
CA LEU A 604 -22.18 17.83 -20.23
C LEU A 604 -21.78 16.56 -21.00
N PRO A 605 -20.51 16.38 -21.36
CA PRO A 605 -20.05 15.14 -21.96
C PRO A 605 -20.17 13.98 -20.95
N ALA A 606 -20.45 12.78 -21.44
CA ALA A 606 -20.42 11.60 -20.55
C ALA A 606 -18.99 11.24 -20.20
N HIS A 607 -18.70 10.96 -18.92
CA HIS A 607 -17.36 10.57 -18.41
C HIS A 607 -16.73 9.45 -19.27
N SER A 608 -17.51 8.45 -19.66
CA SER A 608 -17.05 7.35 -20.52
C SER A 608 -16.66 7.74 -21.95
N LYS A 609 -16.84 9.01 -22.37
CA LYS A 609 -16.57 9.49 -23.74
C LYS A 609 -15.43 10.50 -23.84
N ILE A 610 -14.90 11.00 -22.72
CA ILE A 610 -13.89 12.08 -22.77
C ILE A 610 -12.43 11.58 -22.69
N HIS A 611 -12.18 10.31 -22.46
CA HIS A 611 -10.82 9.73 -22.40
C HIS A 611 -10.18 9.53 -23.79
N THR A 612 -10.41 10.45 -24.71
CA THR A 612 -9.92 10.37 -26.10
C THR A 612 -8.47 10.85 -26.23
N ASN A 613 -7.81 10.51 -27.34
CA ASN A 613 -6.51 11.07 -27.67
C ASN A 613 -6.57 12.58 -27.92
N THR A 614 -7.65 13.08 -28.50
CA THR A 614 -7.88 14.51 -28.72
C THR A 614 -7.95 15.27 -27.40
N TYR A 615 -8.73 14.75 -26.44
CA TYR A 615 -8.81 15.33 -25.09
C TYR A 615 -7.43 15.43 -24.43
N LYS A 616 -6.67 14.33 -24.40
CA LYS A 616 -5.34 14.30 -23.78
C LYS A 616 -4.37 15.25 -24.46
N GLN A 617 -4.43 15.37 -25.79
CA GLN A 617 -3.61 16.31 -26.54
C GLN A 617 -3.96 17.75 -26.21
N ASN A 618 -5.23 18.10 -26.20
CA ASN A 618 -5.69 19.45 -25.91
C ASN A 618 -5.37 19.90 -24.48
N VAL A 619 -5.54 19.01 -23.49
CA VAL A 619 -5.13 19.29 -22.11
C VAL A 619 -3.61 19.47 -22.02
N TYR A 620 -2.84 18.62 -22.68
CA TYR A 620 -1.38 18.67 -22.68
C TYR A 620 -0.85 19.97 -23.28
N GLU A 621 -1.31 20.35 -24.47
CA GLU A 621 -0.86 21.56 -25.16
C GLU A 621 -1.12 22.83 -24.37
N ARG A 622 -2.21 22.87 -23.61
CA ARG A 622 -2.58 24.02 -22.78
C ARG A 622 -1.73 24.16 -21.53
N LEU A 623 -1.30 23.06 -20.92
CA LEU A 623 -0.68 23.06 -19.60
C LEU A 623 0.84 22.88 -19.63
N ILE A 624 1.40 22.24 -20.64
CA ILE A 624 2.82 21.82 -20.61
C ILE A 624 3.81 22.98 -20.61
N ASN A 625 3.48 24.09 -21.24
CA ASN A 625 4.36 25.26 -21.39
C ASN A 625 4.16 26.33 -20.31
N ILE A 626 3.35 26.06 -19.28
CA ILE A 626 3.13 27.02 -18.18
C ILE A 626 4.21 26.80 -17.11
N ASP A 627 4.94 27.84 -16.73
CA ASP A 627 6.14 27.72 -15.90
C ASP A 627 5.95 28.15 -14.43
N ASN A 628 4.72 28.43 -14.01
CA ASN A 628 4.41 28.74 -12.61
C ASN A 628 3.06 28.16 -12.17
N ALA A 629 2.91 27.94 -10.86
CA ALA A 629 1.74 27.28 -10.27
C ALA A 629 0.45 28.10 -10.42
N GLU A 630 0.51 29.44 -10.32
CA GLU A 630 -0.67 30.31 -10.35
C GLU A 630 -1.34 30.27 -11.73
N ASP A 631 -0.57 30.44 -12.81
CA ASP A 631 -1.07 30.34 -14.18
C ASP A 631 -1.54 28.92 -14.51
N PHE A 632 -0.86 27.88 -13.95
CA PHE A 632 -1.26 26.49 -14.13
C PHE A 632 -2.62 26.19 -13.50
N LEU A 633 -2.87 26.67 -12.28
CA LEU A 633 -4.17 26.56 -11.60
C LEU A 633 -5.26 27.31 -12.37
N SER A 634 -4.97 28.53 -12.80
CA SER A 634 -5.89 29.34 -13.59
C SER A 634 -6.30 28.65 -14.91
N GLU A 635 -5.36 27.98 -15.58
CA GLU A 635 -5.67 27.27 -16.82
C GLU A 635 -6.44 25.96 -16.55
N LEU A 636 -6.20 25.26 -15.43
CA LEU A 636 -7.04 24.12 -15.01
C LEU A 636 -8.49 24.54 -14.77
N GLU A 637 -8.72 25.66 -14.09
CA GLU A 637 -10.05 26.23 -13.89
C GLU A 637 -10.72 26.62 -15.21
N ASN A 638 -9.96 27.20 -16.14
CA ASN A 638 -10.43 27.52 -17.47
C ASN A 638 -10.85 26.28 -18.26
N ILE A 639 -10.03 25.23 -18.25
CA ILE A 639 -10.36 23.93 -18.87
C ILE A 639 -11.63 23.35 -18.23
N SER A 640 -11.74 23.34 -16.89
CA SER A 640 -12.94 22.93 -16.17
C SER A 640 -14.17 23.69 -16.65
N GLY A 641 -14.08 25.03 -16.74
CA GLY A 641 -15.16 25.91 -17.25
C GLY A 641 -15.56 25.60 -18.69
N MET A 642 -14.60 25.27 -19.56
CA MET A 642 -14.87 24.87 -20.95
C MET A 642 -15.57 23.52 -21.02
N ILE A 643 -15.17 22.55 -20.20
CA ILE A 643 -15.83 21.22 -20.11
C ILE A 643 -17.28 21.41 -19.63
N MET A 644 -17.49 22.21 -18.58
CA MET A 644 -18.83 22.49 -18.03
C MET A 644 -19.76 23.20 -19.04
N LYS A 645 -19.20 23.99 -19.93
CA LYS A 645 -19.94 24.65 -21.01
C LYS A 645 -20.04 23.79 -22.28
N ASN A 646 -19.46 22.61 -22.29
CA ASN A 646 -19.37 21.71 -23.45
C ASN A 646 -18.71 22.38 -24.68
N THR A 647 -17.72 23.21 -24.45
CA THR A 647 -16.91 23.90 -25.46
C THR A 647 -15.49 23.38 -25.59
N PHE A 648 -15.10 22.44 -24.75
CA PHE A 648 -13.81 21.75 -24.84
C PHE A 648 -13.89 20.64 -25.91
N GLU A 649 -12.87 20.49 -26.71
CA GLU A 649 -12.78 19.42 -27.72
C GLU A 649 -12.27 18.12 -27.11
N PHE A 650 -13.01 17.04 -27.31
CA PHE A 650 -12.76 15.71 -26.74
C PHE A 650 -12.25 14.70 -27.76
#